data_88d270d6bd4e19caa358d53d6314c37b
#
_entry.id   88d270d6bd4e19caa358d53d6314c37b
#
_cell.length_a   1.000
_cell.length_b   1.000
_cell.length_c   1.000
_cell.angle_alpha   90.00
_cell.angle_beta   90.00
_cell.angle_gamma   90.00
#
_symmetry.space_group_name_H-M   'P 1'
#
loop_
_entity.id
_entity.type
_entity.pdbx_description
1 polymer ?
#
loop_
_entity_poly.entity_id
_entity_poly.type
_entity_poly.pdbx_seq_one_letter_code
_entity_poly.pdbx_strand_id
1 'polypeptide(L)'
;MKKATLLPLVALLVYMIANSDNPARALQDTESSQDTEKSSVSETQEKEGDSKTESADEEKETQESVQSESDSLVVEEEPTEKHPWNEAFDWRWLCPTVMSGRIVDIAVDPRDDAVIFAAAASGGLWKTVNRGTTWECVFDQYGTTSIGDVAVSPSKPDTIWIGTGEANNQRSSYWGDGVYKSDDGGKTWKNMGLPDSHHIGRIVVHPTNPNVVYVAALGHLYSSNEERGLFRTRNGGKSWEKVLYISPEVGVVDVVIDPRQPNNLLAASYERLRRAWNFDGNGPGSAIYRSQDGGDSWQRVEAGLPTGDIGRIGLDIFRKDPKIVYATVSNQNRVADTTALGGLTQQEDGSVELSIGLSVRFSEGVPTVTKVAENSALARARLKADSELISFAGVDVQSSQDIVDALGRLRPGDQFRLVIREGEGTREVTVTLPGSVLREVGGEVYRSEDGGRTWVQVNEKPVGGSPAYYYGQIRVDPTDDQRLYMCGVPFYTSEDGGKTWSGDGARSVHVDHHAVWINPENPNQILLGNDGGLHITHDRCKTWDQFFNLPAAQFYTVSVDMQQPYHVYGGLQDNGTFGGPNRSRNPSGVQVWDWYRVGGGDGFYVCVDPTDPEVVIAESQFGYIYRLQRSTGERKGIRPPQSDPDGLADRYNWNSPIVQSVHDSRVIYFGGNKLFRSRNHGDHWEVISPDLTRQDPSRIAGNVPHCTITTISESPLKPGNLLVGTDDGLLQWTKDGGNSWARVSDSLPFKPLDWWCSRVVLSRHGEGKAYATFTGYREDDFRPFIFKTTNHGESWIEIKGNLPDEPINVVAEDPVNENVLYVGTELGVYATIDGGKTWETLGKGLPRVAVHDLVIHPRDRDLVVGTHAKGFYILDDVTPLHEISEATQEEEAYLFRVQDAIKWQMVRGETTSGDRKFQSENPPNGVHITYSLGQTLEAKQVELKIYDSANKEVMKLEAPSEQGVHRLVCSFDGGRRTGRGGPGRRNGGSALKPGRYYAVLKVNGEEYEQGFEVKPDPMLETGK
;
A
#
# COMPACT_ATOMS: atom_id res chain seq x y z
N MET A 1 36.19 -14.55 3.11
CA MET A 1 36.11 -13.29 3.87
C MET A 1 36.23 -12.17 2.88
N LYS A 2 35.10 -11.72 2.36
CA LYS A 2 35.05 -10.53 1.48
C LYS A 2 33.81 -9.75 1.91
N LYS A 3 34.00 -8.57 2.45
CA LYS A 3 32.94 -7.59 2.67
C LYS A 3 33.24 -6.40 1.78
N ALA A 4 32.51 -6.31 0.70
CA ALA A 4 32.43 -5.09 -0.08
C ALA A 4 31.52 -4.11 0.67
N THR A 5 31.96 -2.88 0.74
CA THR A 5 31.27 -1.77 1.39
C THR A 5 30.08 -1.35 0.51
N LEU A 6 28.86 -1.65 0.95
CA LEU A 6 27.65 -1.04 0.44
C LEU A 6 27.05 -0.16 1.54
N LEU A 7 26.81 1.05 1.18
CA LEU A 7 26.15 2.19 1.79
C LEU A 7 25.19 1.96 3.00
N PRO A 8 24.90 2.97 3.81
CA PRO A 8 24.21 2.88 5.10
C PRO A 8 22.79 2.27 5.06
N LEU A 9 22.18 2.05 3.89
CA LEU A 9 20.90 1.35 3.78
C LEU A 9 20.98 -0.16 4.13
N VAL A 10 22.15 -0.80 3.99
CA VAL A 10 22.35 -2.21 4.31
C VAL A 10 22.47 -2.43 5.83
N ALA A 11 22.92 -1.45 6.58
CA ALA A 11 23.00 -1.53 8.02
C ALA A 11 21.61 -1.63 8.70
N LEU A 12 20.60 -1.01 8.10
CA LEU A 12 19.21 -1.06 8.59
C LEU A 12 18.59 -2.45 8.35
N LEU A 13 18.90 -3.08 7.23
CA LEU A 13 18.37 -4.41 6.88
C LEU A 13 19.01 -5.52 7.72
N VAL A 14 20.28 -5.40 8.09
CA VAL A 14 21.00 -6.39 8.92
C VAL A 14 20.53 -6.34 10.37
N TYR A 15 20.10 -5.19 10.88
CA TYR A 15 19.57 -5.07 12.24
C TYR A 15 18.18 -5.72 12.39
N MET A 16 17.37 -5.75 11.33
CA MET A 16 16.06 -6.42 11.34
C MET A 16 16.13 -7.95 11.25
N ILE A 17 17.21 -8.52 10.70
CA ILE A 17 17.36 -9.98 10.55
C ILE A 17 17.95 -10.64 11.79
N ALA A 18 18.65 -9.93 12.63
CA ALA A 18 19.39 -10.50 13.77
C ALA A 18 18.57 -10.68 15.06
N ASN A 19 17.33 -10.19 15.14
CA ASN A 19 16.53 -10.19 16.38
C ASN A 19 15.22 -10.99 16.31
N SER A 20 15.06 -11.95 15.40
CA SER A 20 13.87 -12.80 15.31
C SER A 20 14.14 -14.26 15.70
N ASP A 21 14.64 -14.50 16.89
CA ASP A 21 14.62 -15.83 17.48
C ASP A 21 13.66 -15.90 18.68
N ASN A 22 12.52 -16.56 18.40
CA ASN A 22 11.72 -17.42 19.27
C ASN A 22 10.94 -16.83 20.45
N PRO A 23 9.60 -16.79 20.37
CA PRO A 23 8.76 -16.88 21.56
C PRO A 23 7.85 -18.12 21.52
N ALA A 24 8.38 -19.28 21.85
CA ALA A 24 7.59 -20.45 22.19
C ALA A 24 8.14 -21.11 23.45
N ARG A 25 7.93 -20.47 24.61
CA ARG A 25 7.97 -21.11 25.94
C ARG A 25 7.62 -20.09 27.02
N ALA A 26 6.36 -20.09 27.42
CA ALA A 26 5.94 -19.80 28.79
C ALA A 26 4.40 -19.75 28.86
N LEU A 27 3.76 -20.86 29.01
CA LEU A 27 2.43 -20.99 29.61
C LEU A 27 2.33 -22.37 30.21
N GLN A 28 2.76 -22.50 31.43
CA GLN A 28 2.28 -23.51 32.35
C GLN A 28 2.36 -22.97 33.79
N ASP A 29 1.27 -23.22 34.49
CA ASP A 29 1.06 -23.17 35.93
C ASP A 29 0.76 -21.82 36.60
N THR A 30 -0.52 -21.64 36.91
CA THR A 30 -1.01 -21.61 38.29
C THR A 30 -2.53 -21.61 38.33
N GLU A 31 -3.07 -22.65 38.98
CA GLU A 31 -4.47 -22.80 39.40
C GLU A 31 -4.80 -22.07 40.70
N SER A 32 -6.14 -21.91 40.88
CA SER A 32 -6.92 -21.70 42.13
C SER A 32 -7.02 -20.28 42.66
N SER A 33 -8.17 -19.75 42.97
CA SER A 33 -9.27 -20.26 43.76
C SER A 33 -10.52 -19.34 43.67
N GLN A 34 -11.67 -19.94 43.86
CA GLN A 34 -13.03 -19.41 43.97
C GLN A 34 -13.18 -18.31 45.03
N ASP A 35 -14.11 -17.37 44.81
CA ASP A 35 -15.31 -17.31 45.64
C ASP A 35 -16.40 -16.38 45.06
N THR A 36 -17.61 -16.84 45.31
CA THR A 36 -18.92 -16.39 44.91
C THR A 36 -19.42 -15.20 45.71
N GLU A 37 -20.21 -14.30 45.11
CA GLU A 37 -21.43 -13.82 45.74
C GLU A 37 -22.44 -13.22 44.74
N LYS A 38 -23.70 -13.58 44.97
CA LYS A 38 -24.91 -13.20 44.24
C LYS A 38 -25.60 -12.01 44.89
N SER A 39 -26.27 -11.17 44.08
CA SER A 39 -27.62 -10.62 44.35
C SER A 39 -28.04 -9.78 43.14
N SER A 40 -29.05 -10.10 42.44
CA SER A 40 -30.50 -10.09 42.45
C SER A 40 -31.17 -8.71 42.35
N VAL A 41 -31.83 -8.53 41.17
CA VAL A 41 -33.22 -8.03 40.92
C VAL A 41 -33.55 -6.54 41.12
N SER A 42 -33.99 -5.83 40.07
CA SER A 42 -35.44 -5.61 39.88
C SER A 42 -35.73 -4.80 38.62
N GLU A 43 -36.73 -5.26 37.89
CA GLU A 43 -37.47 -4.59 36.82
C GLU A 43 -38.28 -3.40 37.35
N THR A 44 -38.52 -2.42 36.47
CA THR A 44 -39.82 -1.78 36.36
C THR A 44 -40.05 -1.18 34.97
N GLN A 45 -41.13 -1.57 34.36
CA GLN A 45 -41.82 -1.01 33.19
C GLN A 45 -42.62 0.23 33.59
N GLU A 46 -42.91 1.10 32.62
CA GLU A 46 -44.21 1.66 32.19
C GLU A 46 -43.95 2.82 31.23
N LYS A 47 -44.50 2.75 30.09
CA LYS A 47 -45.75 2.97 29.35
C LYS A 47 -45.99 4.43 28.92
N GLU A 48 -46.17 4.54 27.61
CA GLU A 48 -47.14 5.26 26.78
C GLU A 48 -47.58 6.69 27.05
N GLY A 49 -47.72 7.44 25.98
CA GLY A 49 -48.54 8.64 25.86
C GLY A 49 -48.50 9.32 24.50
N ASP A 50 -49.48 8.98 23.71
CA ASP A 50 -49.90 9.57 22.41
C ASP A 50 -50.30 11.04 22.50
N SER A 51 -50.16 11.82 21.39
CA SER A 51 -51.20 12.61 20.71
C SER A 51 -50.57 13.58 19.70
N LYS A 52 -50.80 13.41 18.45
CA LYS A 52 -51.76 13.99 17.44
C LYS A 52 -51.94 15.50 17.45
N THR A 53 -51.77 16.01 16.28
CA THR A 53 -52.58 16.81 15.28
C THR A 53 -52.27 18.26 15.19
N GLU A 54 -52.18 18.66 13.97
CA GLU A 54 -52.88 19.43 12.91
C GLU A 54 -52.11 20.71 12.56
N SER A 55 -51.77 20.95 11.37
CA SER A 55 -52.33 21.37 10.10
C SER A 55 -52.49 22.89 9.93
N ALA A 56 -52.16 23.28 8.70
CA ALA A 56 -52.71 24.33 7.82
C ALA A 56 -51.91 25.62 7.67
N ASP A 57 -51.54 25.86 6.50
CA ASP A 57 -51.96 26.59 5.31
C ASP A 57 -51.43 28.01 5.12
N GLU A 58 -50.91 28.18 3.91
CA GLU A 58 -50.91 29.28 2.93
C GLU A 58 -50.46 30.70 3.31
N GLU A 59 -49.56 31.25 2.54
CA GLU A 59 -49.85 32.15 1.39
C GLU A 59 -48.57 32.58 0.66
N LYS A 60 -48.73 32.76 -0.65
CA LYS A 60 -47.78 33.26 -1.67
C LYS A 60 -47.57 34.76 -1.55
N GLU A 61 -46.34 35.18 -1.82
CA GLU A 61 -46.13 36.40 -2.66
C GLU A 61 -44.81 36.35 -3.42
N THR A 62 -44.91 36.61 -4.71
CA THR A 62 -43.90 36.73 -5.73
C THR A 62 -43.08 38.03 -5.67
N GLN A 63 -41.77 37.94 -5.78
CA GLN A 63 -40.98 39.02 -6.42
C GLN A 63 -39.75 38.46 -7.12
N GLU A 64 -39.71 38.73 -8.41
CA GLU A 64 -38.58 38.48 -9.33
C GLU A 64 -37.37 39.33 -8.98
N SER A 65 -36.17 38.71 -8.98
CA SER A 65 -34.93 39.43 -9.28
C SER A 65 -33.87 38.43 -9.79
N VAL A 66 -33.48 38.70 -10.99
CA VAL A 66 -32.36 38.26 -11.83
C VAL A 66 -31.31 37.41 -11.16
N GLN A 67 -31.26 36.10 -11.55
CA GLN A 67 -30.22 35.17 -11.32
C GLN A 67 -29.16 35.22 -12.44
N SER A 68 -27.93 35.42 -12.05
CA SER A 68 -26.79 34.96 -12.85
C SER A 68 -26.54 33.48 -12.56
N GLU A 69 -26.83 32.64 -13.54
CA GLU A 69 -26.58 31.23 -13.52
C GLU A 69 -25.06 30.99 -13.53
N SER A 70 -24.57 30.37 -12.48
CA SER A 70 -23.40 29.51 -12.51
C SER A 70 -23.89 28.08 -12.29
N ASP A 71 -24.13 27.38 -13.37
CA ASP A 71 -24.44 25.95 -13.37
C ASP A 71 -23.26 25.19 -12.77
N SER A 72 -23.46 24.79 -11.55
CA SER A 72 -22.76 23.62 -11.03
C SER A 72 -23.45 22.39 -11.65
N LEU A 73 -22.83 21.80 -12.65
CA LEU A 73 -23.18 20.48 -13.18
C LEU A 73 -23.09 19.48 -12.04
N VAL A 74 -24.20 19.27 -11.33
CA VAL A 74 -24.46 17.97 -10.73
C VAL A 74 -24.68 17.06 -11.93
N VAL A 75 -23.66 16.29 -12.30
CA VAL A 75 -23.82 15.13 -13.18
C VAL A 75 -24.69 14.18 -12.37
N GLU A 76 -26.01 14.21 -12.60
CA GLU A 76 -26.84 13.03 -12.36
C GLU A 76 -26.25 11.98 -13.30
N GLU A 77 -25.49 11.03 -12.73
CA GLU A 77 -25.17 9.78 -13.41
C GLU A 77 -26.53 9.21 -13.83
N GLU A 78 -26.82 9.20 -15.15
CA GLU A 78 -27.91 8.39 -15.66
C GLU A 78 -27.68 6.99 -15.12
N PRO A 79 -28.71 6.33 -14.53
CA PRO A 79 -28.56 4.98 -14.05
C PRO A 79 -28.16 4.13 -15.26
N THR A 80 -26.87 3.77 -15.33
CA THR A 80 -26.40 2.76 -16.25
C THR A 80 -27.30 1.56 -16.04
N GLU A 81 -27.98 1.08 -17.09
CA GLU A 81 -28.80 -0.12 -17.00
C GLU A 81 -27.91 -1.21 -16.40
N LYS A 82 -28.18 -1.54 -15.12
CA LYS A 82 -27.38 -2.51 -14.39
C LYS A 82 -27.45 -3.83 -15.15
N HIS A 83 -26.32 -4.30 -15.59
CA HIS A 83 -26.25 -5.59 -16.29
C HIS A 83 -26.79 -6.68 -15.36
N PRO A 84 -27.73 -7.53 -15.82
CA PRO A 84 -28.45 -8.45 -14.92
C PRO A 84 -27.56 -9.43 -14.18
N TRP A 85 -26.36 -9.76 -14.68
CA TRP A 85 -25.45 -10.70 -14.04
C TRP A 85 -24.61 -10.12 -12.91
N ASN A 86 -24.45 -8.83 -12.86
CA ASN A 86 -23.63 -8.15 -11.83
C ASN A 86 -24.17 -8.38 -10.41
N GLU A 87 -25.47 -8.53 -10.24
CA GLU A 87 -26.11 -8.74 -8.92
C GLU A 87 -26.07 -10.20 -8.43
N ALA A 88 -25.68 -11.15 -9.28
CA ALA A 88 -25.66 -12.57 -8.97
C ALA A 88 -24.44 -13.02 -8.16
N PHE A 89 -23.38 -12.22 -8.11
CA PHE A 89 -22.11 -12.57 -7.50
C PHE A 89 -21.82 -11.71 -6.27
N ASP A 90 -21.31 -12.34 -5.22
CA ASP A 90 -20.91 -11.68 -3.99
C ASP A 90 -19.42 -11.93 -3.71
N TRP A 91 -18.67 -10.85 -3.46
CA TRP A 91 -17.29 -10.95 -3.05
C TRP A 91 -17.18 -11.33 -1.58
N ARG A 92 -16.38 -12.34 -1.32
CA ARG A 92 -16.05 -12.79 0.04
C ARG A 92 -14.72 -12.22 0.48
N TRP A 93 -14.71 -11.58 1.64
CA TRP A 93 -13.53 -10.94 2.20
C TRP A 93 -12.61 -11.94 2.89
N LEU A 94 -11.33 -11.96 2.52
CA LEU A 94 -10.28 -12.79 3.09
C LEU A 94 -9.08 -11.93 3.44
N CYS A 95 -8.82 -11.66 4.73
CA CYS A 95 -7.75 -10.75 5.13
C CYS A 95 -6.89 -11.34 6.27
N PRO A 96 -5.57 -11.38 6.10
CA PRO A 96 -4.66 -11.66 7.20
C PRO A 96 -4.50 -10.42 8.09
N THR A 97 -5.13 -10.40 9.26
CA THR A 97 -5.01 -9.29 10.21
C THR A 97 -3.84 -9.43 11.17
N VAL A 98 -2.95 -10.41 10.94
CA VAL A 98 -1.67 -10.55 11.69
C VAL A 98 -0.85 -9.27 11.60
N MET A 99 -0.88 -8.66 10.42
CA MET A 99 -0.39 -7.31 10.13
C MET A 99 -1.49 -6.54 9.42
N SER A 100 -1.75 -5.33 9.88
CA SER A 100 -2.66 -4.41 9.23
C SER A 100 -1.93 -3.62 8.12
N GLY A 101 -2.40 -2.44 7.75
CA GLY A 101 -1.71 -1.52 6.87
C GLY A 101 -1.38 -0.22 7.58
N ARG A 102 -0.84 0.72 6.83
CA ARG A 102 -0.36 2.01 7.34
C ARG A 102 -1.49 2.85 7.93
N ILE A 103 -1.37 3.18 9.23
CA ILE A 103 -2.23 4.13 9.92
C ILE A 103 -1.52 5.47 10.00
N VAL A 104 -2.05 6.47 9.30
CA VAL A 104 -1.40 7.77 9.11
C VAL A 104 -1.91 8.85 10.05
N ASP A 105 -3.13 8.71 10.58
CA ASP A 105 -3.65 9.62 11.59
C ASP A 105 -4.67 8.96 12.53
N ILE A 106 -4.86 9.55 13.71
CA ILE A 106 -5.74 9.04 14.77
C ILE A 106 -6.49 10.21 15.41
N ALA A 107 -7.82 10.11 15.45
CA ALA A 107 -8.66 11.04 16.18
C ALA A 107 -9.51 10.30 17.21
N VAL A 108 -9.72 10.93 18.36
CA VAL A 108 -10.53 10.40 19.47
C VAL A 108 -11.60 11.41 19.85
N ASP A 109 -12.82 10.94 20.10
CA ASP A 109 -13.90 11.80 20.56
C ASP A 109 -13.54 12.41 21.93
N PRO A 110 -13.50 13.72 22.07
CA PRO A 110 -13.10 14.36 23.34
C PRO A 110 -14.10 14.12 24.49
N ARG A 111 -15.29 13.56 24.23
CA ARG A 111 -16.31 13.20 25.23
C ARG A 111 -16.14 11.78 25.75
N ASP A 112 -15.59 10.87 24.92
CA ASP A 112 -15.49 9.44 25.21
C ASP A 112 -14.29 8.82 24.50
N ASP A 113 -13.28 8.45 25.25
CA ASP A 113 -12.06 7.81 24.76
C ASP A 113 -12.28 6.39 24.19
N ALA A 114 -13.52 5.85 24.31
CA ALA A 114 -13.90 4.61 23.65
C ALA A 114 -14.18 4.79 22.14
N VAL A 115 -14.45 6.02 21.71
CA VAL A 115 -14.72 6.34 20.31
C VAL A 115 -13.44 6.83 19.65
N ILE A 116 -12.86 5.96 18.80
CA ILE A 116 -11.59 6.20 18.12
C ILE A 116 -11.81 6.10 16.61
N PHE A 117 -11.20 7.01 15.88
CA PHE A 117 -11.09 6.98 14.43
C PHE A 117 -9.62 6.71 14.05
N ALA A 118 -9.37 5.71 13.22
CA ALA A 118 -8.07 5.37 12.67
C ALA A 118 -8.09 5.54 11.15
N ALA A 119 -7.28 6.47 10.67
CA ALA A 119 -7.16 6.79 9.25
C ALA A 119 -6.09 5.93 8.61
N ALA A 120 -6.46 5.12 7.62
CA ALA A 120 -5.52 4.33 6.85
C ALA A 120 -5.04 5.11 5.60
N ALA A 121 -3.76 4.99 5.27
CA ALA A 121 -3.18 5.56 4.04
C ALA A 121 -3.89 5.06 2.77
N SER A 122 -4.37 3.81 2.83
CA SER A 122 -5.31 3.18 1.91
C SER A 122 -6.21 2.24 2.71
N GLY A 123 -7.47 2.11 2.35
CA GLY A 123 -8.40 1.24 3.08
C GLY A 123 -9.43 1.98 3.95
N GLY A 124 -9.51 3.30 3.84
CA GLY A 124 -10.57 4.13 4.40
C GLY A 124 -10.39 4.53 5.86
N LEU A 125 -11.48 5.04 6.45
CA LEU A 125 -11.53 5.44 7.85
C LEU A 125 -12.22 4.37 8.69
N TRP A 126 -11.53 3.91 9.71
CA TRP A 126 -12.02 2.91 10.65
C TRP A 126 -12.48 3.56 11.95
N LYS A 127 -13.65 3.17 12.42
CA LYS A 127 -14.26 3.67 13.66
C LYS A 127 -14.49 2.54 14.64
N THR A 128 -14.17 2.78 15.91
CA THR A 128 -14.62 1.97 17.04
C THR A 128 -15.40 2.82 18.02
N VAL A 129 -16.33 2.18 18.74
CA VAL A 129 -17.11 2.80 19.84
C VAL A 129 -16.89 2.05 21.16
N ASN A 130 -15.92 1.13 21.21
CA ASN A 130 -15.68 0.23 22.33
C ASN A 130 -14.18 -0.05 22.55
N ARG A 131 -13.33 0.98 22.38
CA ARG A 131 -11.86 0.93 22.55
C ARG A 131 -11.19 -0.15 21.72
N GLY A 132 -11.64 -0.31 20.45
CA GLY A 132 -11.05 -1.25 19.52
C GLY A 132 -11.44 -2.71 19.73
N THR A 133 -12.48 -3.00 20.50
CA THR A 133 -13.02 -4.35 20.57
C THR A 133 -13.62 -4.77 19.23
N THR A 134 -14.31 -3.84 18.56
CA THR A 134 -14.78 -4.00 17.18
C THR A 134 -14.49 -2.73 16.37
N TRP A 135 -14.29 -2.91 15.08
CA TRP A 135 -14.07 -1.82 14.13
C TRP A 135 -15.07 -1.89 12.99
N GLU A 136 -15.50 -0.74 12.53
CA GLU A 136 -16.34 -0.54 11.35
C GLU A 136 -15.60 0.40 10.39
N CYS A 137 -15.52 0.05 9.11
CA CYS A 137 -15.05 0.98 8.11
C CYS A 137 -16.19 1.91 7.74
N VAL A 138 -16.04 3.19 8.04
CA VAL A 138 -17.09 4.20 7.82
C VAL A 138 -16.84 5.07 6.60
N PHE A 139 -15.73 4.82 5.88
CA PHE A 139 -15.38 5.55 4.68
C PHE A 139 -14.65 4.63 3.69
N ASP A 140 -15.40 3.84 2.90
CA ASP A 140 -14.88 2.92 1.88
C ASP A 140 -15.77 2.79 0.63
N GLN A 141 -16.85 3.59 0.55
CA GLN A 141 -17.78 3.64 -0.59
C GLN A 141 -17.81 5.02 -1.25
N TYR A 142 -16.87 5.90 -0.89
CA TYR A 142 -16.76 7.27 -1.41
C TYR A 142 -15.72 7.35 -2.53
N GLY A 143 -15.36 8.54 -3.00
CA GLY A 143 -14.50 8.72 -4.17
C GLY A 143 -13.10 8.11 -4.05
N THR A 144 -12.57 7.99 -2.84
CA THR A 144 -11.27 7.37 -2.55
C THR A 144 -11.27 6.68 -1.19
N THR A 145 -10.35 5.75 -0.97
CA THR A 145 -10.09 5.17 0.36
C THR A 145 -8.75 5.60 0.96
N SER A 146 -8.04 6.52 0.30
CA SER A 146 -6.81 7.10 0.83
C SER A 146 -7.11 8.27 1.75
N ILE A 147 -6.67 8.19 3.01
CA ILE A 147 -6.85 9.25 4.01
C ILE A 147 -5.51 9.90 4.32
N GLY A 148 -5.50 11.23 4.39
CA GLY A 148 -4.33 12.02 4.82
C GLY A 148 -4.42 12.46 6.27
N ASP A 149 -5.62 12.90 6.71
CA ASP A 149 -5.85 13.41 8.07
C ASP A 149 -7.31 13.26 8.49
N VAL A 150 -7.56 13.09 9.79
CA VAL A 150 -8.91 13.05 10.38
C VAL A 150 -9.02 13.98 11.58
N ALA A 151 -10.02 14.86 11.60
CA ALA A 151 -10.22 15.83 12.66
C ALA A 151 -11.63 15.78 13.24
N VAL A 152 -11.73 15.54 14.57
CA VAL A 152 -12.97 15.66 15.34
C VAL A 152 -13.10 17.09 15.86
N SER A 153 -14.26 17.71 15.65
CA SER A 153 -14.49 19.08 16.14
C SER A 153 -14.51 19.13 17.68
N PRO A 154 -13.66 19.92 18.35
CA PRO A 154 -13.63 19.97 19.80
C PRO A 154 -14.94 20.47 20.43
N SER A 155 -15.63 21.40 19.78
CA SER A 155 -16.87 22.02 20.30
C SER A 155 -18.15 21.31 19.85
N LYS A 156 -18.06 20.46 18.81
CA LYS A 156 -19.18 19.67 18.26
C LYS A 156 -18.67 18.33 17.77
N PRO A 157 -18.38 17.34 18.66
CA PRO A 157 -17.67 16.12 18.28
C PRO A 157 -18.40 15.19 17.30
N ASP A 158 -19.70 15.38 17.07
CA ASP A 158 -20.41 14.68 16.00
C ASP A 158 -20.05 15.22 14.60
N THR A 159 -19.40 16.41 14.55
CA THR A 159 -18.84 16.94 13.31
C THR A 159 -17.39 16.48 13.16
N ILE A 160 -17.15 15.73 12.10
CA ILE A 160 -15.85 15.12 11.79
C ILE A 160 -15.46 15.52 10.37
N TRP A 161 -14.18 15.76 10.17
CA TRP A 161 -13.61 16.09 8.87
C TRP A 161 -12.56 15.05 8.47
N ILE A 162 -12.52 14.74 7.17
CA ILE A 162 -11.50 13.90 6.53
C ILE A 162 -10.85 14.71 5.43
N GLY A 163 -9.53 14.73 5.41
CA GLY A 163 -8.73 15.11 4.25
C GLY A 163 -8.28 13.85 3.55
N THR A 164 -8.62 13.73 2.27
CA THR A 164 -8.26 12.55 1.48
C THR A 164 -6.88 12.68 0.86
N GLY A 165 -6.28 11.53 0.49
CA GLY A 165 -4.95 11.43 -0.06
C GLY A 165 -3.82 11.51 0.96
N GLU A 166 -3.00 10.47 1.02
CA GLU A 166 -1.89 10.34 1.96
C GLU A 166 -0.86 11.46 1.83
N ALA A 167 -0.48 12.11 2.94
CA ALA A 167 0.46 13.23 2.96
C ALA A 167 1.92 12.86 2.66
N ASN A 168 2.28 11.58 2.75
CA ASN A 168 3.63 11.10 2.52
C ASN A 168 3.99 11.13 1.03
N ASN A 169 5.29 11.17 0.73
CA ASN A 169 5.81 11.13 -0.63
C ASN A 169 6.36 9.72 -0.94
N GLN A 170 5.53 8.69 -0.77
CA GLN A 170 5.90 7.29 -0.99
C GLN A 170 5.48 6.83 -2.40
N ARG A 171 6.00 5.67 -2.86
CA ARG A 171 5.64 5.06 -4.16
C ARG A 171 4.17 4.68 -4.24
N SER A 172 3.63 4.29 -3.11
CA SER A 172 2.26 3.85 -2.90
C SER A 172 1.39 4.90 -2.20
N SER A 173 1.76 6.17 -2.27
CA SER A 173 0.89 7.25 -1.79
C SER A 173 -0.21 7.49 -2.80
N TYR A 174 -1.43 7.15 -2.41
CA TYR A 174 -2.61 7.36 -3.23
C TYR A 174 -3.12 8.78 -3.09
N TRP A 175 -3.69 9.29 -4.18
CA TRP A 175 -4.34 10.59 -4.20
C TRP A 175 -5.74 10.53 -3.59
N GLY A 176 -6.22 11.67 -3.22
CA GLY A 176 -7.59 11.92 -2.77
C GLY A 176 -8.36 12.77 -3.76
N ASP A 177 -9.61 13.02 -3.42
CA ASP A 177 -10.58 13.82 -4.18
C ASP A 177 -11.14 15.00 -3.35
N GLY A 178 -10.39 15.45 -2.36
CA GLY A 178 -10.69 16.62 -1.56
C GLY A 178 -11.00 16.34 -0.09
N VAL A 179 -11.92 17.13 0.45
CA VAL A 179 -12.26 17.16 1.87
C VAL A 179 -13.68 16.68 2.08
N TYR A 180 -13.87 15.81 3.07
CA TYR A 180 -15.19 15.30 3.44
C TYR A 180 -15.57 15.72 4.87
N LYS A 181 -16.87 15.83 5.09
CA LYS A 181 -17.45 16.18 6.38
C LYS A 181 -18.58 15.22 6.74
N SER A 182 -18.60 14.80 8.00
CA SER A 182 -19.73 14.18 8.65
C SER A 182 -20.29 15.12 9.72
N ASP A 183 -21.60 15.16 9.89
CA ASP A 183 -22.29 15.86 10.99
C ASP A 183 -23.04 14.91 11.92
N ASP A 184 -22.89 13.58 11.74
CA ASP A 184 -23.62 12.51 12.44
C ASP A 184 -22.68 11.47 13.11
N GLY A 185 -21.45 11.90 13.42
CA GLY A 185 -20.47 11.05 14.10
C GLY A 185 -19.81 10.04 13.17
N GLY A 186 -19.72 10.30 11.87
CA GLY A 186 -19.05 9.46 10.89
C GLY A 186 -19.94 8.39 10.26
N LYS A 187 -21.27 8.51 10.35
CA LYS A 187 -22.19 7.56 9.70
C LYS A 187 -22.37 7.87 8.22
N THR A 188 -22.46 9.15 7.89
CA THR A 188 -22.57 9.63 6.51
C THR A 188 -21.57 10.76 6.25
N TRP A 189 -21.11 10.87 5.00
CA TRP A 189 -20.09 11.82 4.59
C TRP A 189 -20.53 12.61 3.37
N LYS A 190 -20.14 13.87 3.32
CA LYS A 190 -20.37 14.76 2.20
C LYS A 190 -19.05 15.34 1.75
N ASN A 191 -18.75 15.27 0.43
CA ASN A 191 -17.64 15.99 -0.16
C ASN A 191 -17.87 17.50 -0.04
N MET A 192 -16.88 18.22 0.46
CA MET A 192 -16.92 19.66 0.74
C MET A 192 -16.01 20.45 -0.22
N GLY A 193 -15.51 19.83 -1.30
CA GLY A 193 -14.67 20.47 -2.31
C GLY A 193 -13.17 20.26 -2.11
N LEU A 194 -12.37 21.04 -2.79
CA LEU A 194 -10.92 20.92 -2.96
C LEU A 194 -10.51 19.61 -3.68
N PRO A 195 -11.16 19.24 -4.81
CA PRO A 195 -10.92 17.94 -5.44
C PRO A 195 -9.50 17.81 -5.99
N ASP A 196 -8.88 18.89 -6.42
CA ASP A 196 -7.54 18.94 -7.02
C ASP A 196 -6.42 19.10 -5.97
N SER A 197 -6.77 19.02 -4.68
CA SER A 197 -5.79 19.05 -3.58
C SER A 197 -4.97 17.76 -3.48
N HIS A 198 -5.48 16.67 -3.99
CA HIS A 198 -4.95 15.31 -4.03
C HIS A 198 -4.38 14.76 -2.72
N HIS A 199 -3.70 15.57 -1.93
CA HIS A 199 -3.04 15.13 -0.69
C HIS A 199 -3.25 16.17 0.41
N ILE A 200 -3.91 15.76 1.49
CA ILE A 200 -4.15 16.62 2.66
C ILE A 200 -3.21 16.23 3.79
N GLY A 201 -2.41 17.20 4.26
CA GLY A 201 -1.44 16.99 5.33
C GLY A 201 -2.00 17.12 6.73
N ARG A 202 -2.94 18.08 6.91
CA ARG A 202 -3.54 18.36 8.22
C ARG A 202 -4.85 19.10 8.10
N ILE A 203 -5.81 18.77 8.97
CA ILE A 203 -7.04 19.52 9.18
C ILE A 203 -7.11 20.01 10.63
N VAL A 204 -7.33 21.29 10.84
CA VAL A 204 -7.51 21.86 12.17
C VAL A 204 -8.86 22.55 12.27
N VAL A 205 -9.71 22.05 13.16
CA VAL A 205 -10.99 22.67 13.48
C VAL A 205 -10.80 23.68 14.61
N HIS A 206 -11.35 24.88 14.42
CA HIS A 206 -11.30 25.93 15.44
C HIS A 206 -11.92 25.45 16.78
N PRO A 207 -11.26 25.65 17.92
CA PRO A 207 -11.62 25.02 19.20
C PRO A 207 -13.04 25.30 19.68
N THR A 208 -13.63 26.45 19.34
CA THR A 208 -14.95 26.87 19.80
C THR A 208 -15.98 27.14 18.70
N ASN A 209 -15.54 27.13 17.42
CA ASN A 209 -16.44 27.36 16.28
C ASN A 209 -16.28 26.25 15.22
N PRO A 210 -17.16 25.25 15.16
CA PRO A 210 -17.05 24.11 14.25
C PRO A 210 -17.17 24.47 12.77
N ASN A 211 -17.55 25.71 12.43
CA ASN A 211 -17.66 26.19 11.05
C ASN A 211 -16.35 26.81 10.53
N VAL A 212 -15.36 27.03 11.39
CA VAL A 212 -14.05 27.54 10.98
C VAL A 212 -13.08 26.37 10.99
N VAL A 213 -12.53 26.06 9.82
CA VAL A 213 -11.63 24.93 9.62
C VAL A 213 -10.50 25.35 8.69
N TYR A 214 -9.30 24.89 8.98
CA TYR A 214 -8.10 25.06 8.17
C TYR A 214 -7.68 23.71 7.60
N VAL A 215 -7.32 23.67 6.31
CA VAL A 215 -6.90 22.49 5.57
C VAL A 215 -5.56 22.76 4.91
N ALA A 216 -4.56 21.99 5.31
CA ALA A 216 -3.22 22.03 4.74
C ALA A 216 -3.17 21.09 3.51
N ALA A 217 -3.14 21.68 2.32
CA ALA A 217 -3.15 20.96 1.05
C ALA A 217 -1.76 20.93 0.42
N LEU A 218 -1.31 19.72 0.06
CA LEU A 218 -0.02 19.46 -0.57
C LEU A 218 -0.07 19.49 -2.10
N GLY A 219 -1.27 19.37 -2.68
CA GLY A 219 -1.46 19.29 -4.13
C GLY A 219 -1.01 17.96 -4.72
N HIS A 220 -0.85 17.92 -6.04
CA HIS A 220 -0.40 16.73 -6.77
C HIS A 220 0.98 16.27 -6.32
N LEU A 221 1.20 14.95 -6.35
CA LEU A 221 2.47 14.37 -5.99
C LEU A 221 3.47 14.41 -7.14
N TYR A 222 2.98 14.21 -8.37
CA TYR A 222 3.81 14.02 -9.56
C TYR A 222 3.93 15.26 -10.45
N SER A 223 3.14 16.28 -10.20
CA SER A 223 3.16 17.57 -10.91
C SER A 223 2.95 18.76 -9.99
N SER A 224 3.10 19.96 -10.52
CA SER A 224 2.69 21.20 -9.85
C SER A 224 1.22 21.50 -10.17
N ASN A 225 0.49 22.08 -9.20
CA ASN A 225 -0.89 22.51 -9.38
C ASN A 225 -1.25 23.68 -8.46
N GLU A 226 -2.36 24.35 -8.77
CA GLU A 226 -2.79 25.53 -8.04
C GLU A 226 -3.50 25.25 -6.70
N GLU A 227 -4.08 24.06 -6.50
CA GLU A 227 -4.74 23.69 -5.23
C GLU A 227 -3.73 23.21 -4.18
N ARG A 228 -2.69 24.03 -3.98
CA ARG A 228 -1.68 23.90 -2.94
C ARG A 228 -1.76 25.07 -1.96
N GLY A 229 -1.40 24.84 -0.72
CA GLY A 229 -1.36 25.86 0.30
C GLY A 229 -2.25 25.58 1.51
N LEU A 230 -2.58 26.61 2.27
CA LEU A 230 -3.51 26.52 3.38
C LEU A 230 -4.87 27.11 2.97
N PHE A 231 -5.91 26.32 3.09
CA PHE A 231 -7.29 26.72 2.85
C PHE A 231 -8.02 26.90 4.17
N ARG A 232 -8.94 27.86 4.20
CA ARG A 232 -9.81 28.12 5.35
C ARG A 232 -11.26 28.19 4.90
N THR A 233 -12.15 27.56 5.67
CA THR A 233 -13.58 27.85 5.61
C THR A 233 -14.05 28.56 6.86
N ARG A 234 -15.03 29.46 6.74
CA ARG A 234 -15.73 30.12 7.85
C ARG A 234 -17.20 29.74 7.94
N ASN A 235 -17.66 28.90 7.02
CA ASN A 235 -19.09 28.53 6.88
C ASN A 235 -19.31 27.01 6.86
N GLY A 236 -18.38 26.24 7.46
CA GLY A 236 -18.50 24.79 7.59
C GLY A 236 -18.30 24.03 6.28
N GLY A 237 -17.43 24.53 5.39
CA GLY A 237 -17.02 23.88 4.16
C GLY A 237 -17.84 24.26 2.92
N LYS A 238 -18.81 25.18 3.05
CA LYS A 238 -19.61 25.62 1.88
C LYS A 238 -18.79 26.44 0.89
N SER A 239 -17.75 27.11 1.35
CA SER A 239 -16.75 27.80 0.53
C SER A 239 -15.39 27.80 1.22
N TRP A 240 -14.33 27.89 0.42
CA TRP A 240 -12.95 27.89 0.85
C TRP A 240 -12.21 29.14 0.41
N GLU A 241 -11.36 29.66 1.27
CA GLU A 241 -10.44 30.76 1.02
C GLU A 241 -9.01 30.21 1.05
N LYS A 242 -8.21 30.42 0.02
CA LYS A 242 -6.78 30.08 0.02
C LYS A 242 -6.04 31.18 0.79
N VAL A 243 -5.76 30.94 2.06
CA VAL A 243 -5.23 31.97 2.99
C VAL A 243 -3.71 32.02 3.06
N LEU A 244 -3.02 30.95 2.64
CA LEU A 244 -1.57 30.94 2.47
C LEU A 244 -1.24 30.19 1.17
N TYR A 245 -0.61 30.88 0.24
CA TYR A 245 -0.15 30.34 -1.03
C TYR A 245 1.27 30.83 -1.31
N ILE A 246 2.16 29.95 -1.74
CA ILE A 246 3.54 30.28 -2.05
C ILE A 246 3.79 30.15 -3.56
N SER A 247 3.60 28.96 -4.12
CA SER A 247 3.72 28.68 -5.55
C SER A 247 3.00 27.37 -5.91
N PRO A 248 2.86 27.04 -7.21
CA PRO A 248 2.26 25.78 -7.62
C PRO A 248 3.13 24.54 -7.29
N GLU A 249 4.38 24.72 -6.84
CA GLU A 249 5.27 23.64 -6.39
C GLU A 249 5.22 23.42 -4.88
N VAL A 250 4.70 24.41 -4.11
CA VAL A 250 4.80 24.44 -2.64
C VAL A 250 3.43 24.29 -2.00
N GLY A 251 3.20 23.17 -1.33
CA GLY A 251 2.01 22.94 -0.50
C GLY A 251 2.22 23.33 0.96
N VAL A 252 1.20 23.09 1.78
CA VAL A 252 1.28 23.14 3.24
C VAL A 252 1.06 21.72 3.78
N VAL A 253 1.99 21.27 4.64
CA VAL A 253 1.98 19.90 5.18
C VAL A 253 1.42 19.82 6.59
N ASP A 254 1.59 20.86 7.39
CA ASP A 254 1.13 20.89 8.78
C ASP A 254 0.62 22.27 9.17
N VAL A 255 -0.35 22.32 10.07
CA VAL A 255 -0.89 23.55 10.67
C VAL A 255 -1.31 23.29 12.09
N VAL A 256 -0.98 24.23 13.00
CA VAL A 256 -1.39 24.18 14.39
C VAL A 256 -2.03 25.51 14.83
N ILE A 257 -3.00 25.42 15.74
CA ILE A 257 -3.78 26.56 16.26
C ILE A 257 -3.60 26.66 17.77
N ASP A 258 -3.38 27.89 18.25
CA ASP A 258 -3.37 28.15 19.69
C ASP A 258 -4.79 27.92 20.25
N PRO A 259 -4.99 26.93 21.14
CA PRO A 259 -6.34 26.61 21.63
C PRO A 259 -6.95 27.67 22.54
N ARG A 260 -6.12 28.61 23.03
CA ARG A 260 -6.56 29.73 23.90
C ARG A 260 -6.73 31.06 23.16
N GLN A 261 -5.97 31.23 22.09
CA GLN A 261 -6.02 32.39 21.19
C GLN A 261 -6.08 31.91 19.73
N PRO A 262 -7.25 31.43 19.24
CA PRO A 262 -7.35 30.75 17.95
C PRO A 262 -6.99 31.61 16.72
N ASN A 263 -6.78 32.92 16.90
CA ASN A 263 -6.24 33.75 15.84
C ASN A 263 -4.73 33.57 15.64
N ASN A 264 -4.04 32.92 16.58
CA ASN A 264 -2.62 32.58 16.44
C ASN A 264 -2.52 31.19 15.81
N LEU A 265 -1.87 31.15 14.65
CA LEU A 265 -1.62 29.90 13.90
C LEU A 265 -0.16 29.84 13.47
N LEU A 266 0.32 28.61 13.34
CA LEU A 266 1.57 28.32 12.62
C LEU A 266 1.25 27.32 11.52
N ALA A 267 1.85 27.50 10.36
CA ALA A 267 1.74 26.60 9.22
C ALA A 267 3.13 26.26 8.68
N ALA A 268 3.30 25.00 8.28
CA ALA A 268 4.53 24.51 7.67
C ALA A 268 4.31 24.28 6.18
N SER A 269 4.99 25.05 5.33
CA SER A 269 5.00 24.78 3.89
C SER A 269 6.01 23.70 3.55
N TYR A 270 5.77 23.03 2.42
CA TYR A 270 6.60 21.93 1.95
C TYR A 270 6.69 21.91 0.41
N GLU A 271 7.91 22.09 -0.09
CA GLU A 271 8.24 21.96 -1.49
C GLU A 271 8.62 20.52 -1.78
N ARG A 272 7.83 19.85 -2.65
CA ARG A 272 8.05 18.45 -3.01
C ARG A 272 7.64 18.16 -4.44
N LEU A 273 8.37 17.27 -5.08
CA LEU A 273 8.00 16.73 -6.39
C LEU A 273 8.49 15.28 -6.49
N ARG A 274 7.63 14.38 -6.96
CA ARG A 274 7.97 13.01 -7.24
C ARG A 274 7.92 12.73 -8.73
N ARG A 275 8.79 11.84 -9.19
CA ARG A 275 8.78 11.22 -10.51
C ARG A 275 8.94 9.72 -10.36
N ALA A 276 8.68 8.95 -11.41
CA ALA A 276 8.88 7.51 -11.40
C ALA A 276 10.32 7.13 -11.01
N TRP A 277 11.31 7.93 -11.41
CA TRP A 277 12.76 7.69 -11.22
C TRP A 277 13.42 8.59 -10.18
N ASN A 278 12.74 9.62 -9.67
CA ASN A 278 13.34 10.58 -8.75
C ASN A 278 12.28 11.17 -7.81
N PHE A 279 12.71 11.65 -6.66
CA PHE A 279 11.89 12.53 -5.85
C PHE A 279 12.75 13.63 -5.23
N ASP A 280 12.18 14.81 -5.14
CA ASP A 280 12.72 15.97 -4.47
C ASP A 280 11.78 16.33 -3.31
N GLY A 281 12.35 16.51 -2.13
CA GLY A 281 11.58 16.77 -0.92
C GLY A 281 12.18 17.88 -0.07
N ASN A 282 12.92 18.78 -0.69
CA ASN A 282 13.53 19.94 -0.06
C ASN A 282 13.56 21.09 -1.04
N GLY A 283 13.33 22.29 -0.57
CA GLY A 283 13.42 23.48 -1.39
C GLY A 283 13.24 24.78 -0.62
N PRO A 284 13.56 25.91 -1.26
CA PRO A 284 13.51 27.24 -0.65
C PRO A 284 12.08 27.70 -0.29
N GLY A 285 11.06 27.05 -0.88
CA GLY A 285 9.66 27.31 -0.56
C GLY A 285 9.17 26.66 0.74
N SER A 286 9.90 25.71 1.29
CA SER A 286 9.58 25.11 2.60
C SER A 286 9.98 26.06 3.74
N ALA A 287 9.04 26.33 4.67
CA ALA A 287 9.27 27.22 5.79
C ALA A 287 8.17 27.13 6.86
N ILE A 288 8.37 27.75 8.02
CA ILE A 288 7.32 28.01 9.00
C ILE A 288 6.73 29.39 8.73
N TYR A 289 5.42 29.48 8.73
CA TYR A 289 4.67 30.73 8.63
C TYR A 289 3.82 30.93 9.90
N ARG A 290 3.70 32.18 10.33
CA ARG A 290 2.96 32.57 11.53
C ARG A 290 1.88 33.59 11.18
N SER A 291 0.66 33.40 11.70
CA SER A 291 -0.45 34.34 11.67
C SER A 291 -0.90 34.69 13.07
N GLN A 292 -1.44 35.92 13.25
CA GLN A 292 -2.01 36.44 14.51
C GLN A 292 -3.45 36.95 14.33
N ASP A 293 -4.00 36.82 13.16
CA ASP A 293 -5.31 37.37 12.75
C ASP A 293 -6.24 36.28 12.16
N GLY A 294 -6.00 35.02 12.55
CA GLY A 294 -6.82 33.92 12.08
C GLY A 294 -6.54 33.53 10.63
N GLY A 295 -5.34 33.82 10.14
CA GLY A 295 -4.89 33.47 8.80
C GLY A 295 -5.18 34.53 7.73
N ASP A 296 -5.60 35.74 8.12
CA ASP A 296 -5.82 36.82 7.14
C ASP A 296 -4.48 37.37 6.62
N SER A 297 -3.42 37.30 7.44
CA SER A 297 -2.04 37.57 7.02
C SER A 297 -1.03 36.58 7.61
N TRP A 298 0.07 36.38 6.88
CA TRP A 298 1.11 35.44 7.26
C TRP A 298 2.50 36.05 7.17
N GLN A 299 3.34 35.73 8.13
CA GLN A 299 4.75 36.11 8.16
C GLN A 299 5.63 34.86 8.12
N ARG A 300 6.54 34.77 7.17
CA ARG A 300 7.59 33.75 7.14
C ARG A 300 8.50 33.93 8.36
N VAL A 301 8.79 32.83 9.06
CA VAL A 301 9.65 32.81 10.24
C VAL A 301 11.03 32.27 9.83
N GLU A 302 12.08 33.05 10.11
CA GLU A 302 13.47 32.66 9.78
C GLU A 302 14.36 32.63 11.03
N ALA A 303 13.93 33.32 12.09
CA ALA A 303 14.76 33.53 13.29
C ALA A 303 15.04 32.24 14.06
N GLY A 304 16.27 31.76 13.97
CA GLY A 304 16.77 30.58 14.65
C GLY A 304 16.51 29.26 13.92
N LEU A 305 15.92 29.30 12.73
CA LEU A 305 15.71 28.13 11.86
C LEU A 305 16.89 27.92 10.87
N PRO A 306 17.02 26.74 10.24
CA PRO A 306 18.05 26.47 9.25
C PRO A 306 17.96 27.42 8.04
N THR A 307 19.08 27.73 7.42
CA THR A 307 19.17 28.64 6.27
C THR A 307 19.33 27.92 4.90
N GLY A 308 19.38 26.61 4.89
CA GLY A 308 19.48 25.79 3.67
C GLY A 308 18.13 25.50 3.02
N ASP A 309 18.11 24.61 2.05
CA ASP A 309 16.87 24.04 1.53
C ASP A 309 16.20 23.20 2.62
N ILE A 310 15.00 23.61 2.99
CA ILE A 310 14.21 22.96 4.04
C ILE A 310 13.31 21.91 3.42
N GLY A 311 13.20 20.77 4.08
CA GLY A 311 12.29 19.69 3.72
C GLY A 311 11.00 19.75 4.53
N ARG A 312 10.51 18.58 4.94
CA ARG A 312 9.27 18.43 5.71
C ARG A 312 9.45 18.98 7.13
N ILE A 313 8.43 19.67 7.61
CA ILE A 313 8.35 20.23 8.95
C ILE A 313 7.10 19.68 9.64
N GLY A 314 7.24 19.18 10.87
CA GLY A 314 6.12 18.86 11.75
C GLY A 314 6.07 19.81 12.94
N LEU A 315 4.88 20.19 13.35
CA LEU A 315 4.63 21.17 14.41
C LEU A 315 3.75 20.58 15.52
N ASP A 316 3.99 20.98 16.78
CA ASP A 316 3.02 20.81 17.87
C ASP A 316 3.14 21.91 18.94
N ILE A 317 1.99 22.23 19.55
CA ILE A 317 1.84 23.29 20.55
C ILE A 317 1.57 22.68 21.92
N PHE A 318 2.33 23.10 22.95
CA PHE A 318 2.03 22.75 24.33
C PHE A 318 0.74 23.43 24.82
N ARG A 319 -0.34 22.67 24.94
CA ARG A 319 -1.69 23.20 25.19
C ARG A 319 -1.83 24.00 26.51
N LYS A 320 -1.01 23.70 27.54
CA LYS A 320 -1.00 24.43 28.83
C LYS A 320 -0.30 25.76 28.76
N ASP A 321 0.67 25.95 27.87
CA ASP A 321 1.27 27.21 27.53
C ASP A 321 1.58 27.28 26.02
N PRO A 322 0.66 27.82 25.21
CA PRO A 322 0.80 27.85 23.75
C PRO A 322 1.95 28.75 23.24
N LYS A 323 2.67 29.42 24.11
CA LYS A 323 3.95 30.07 23.76
C LYS A 323 5.04 29.05 23.48
N ILE A 324 4.93 27.85 24.09
CA ILE A 324 5.87 26.76 23.90
C ILE A 324 5.38 25.96 22.67
N VAL A 325 6.21 25.97 21.64
CA VAL A 325 5.98 25.23 20.39
C VAL A 325 7.22 24.44 20.06
N TYR A 326 7.01 23.24 19.56
CA TYR A 326 8.07 22.38 19.01
C TYR A 326 7.90 22.19 17.52
N ALA A 327 9.05 22.10 16.83
CA ALA A 327 9.11 21.73 15.43
C ALA A 327 10.18 20.66 15.20
N THR A 328 9.88 19.65 14.39
CA THR A 328 10.90 18.84 13.74
C THR A 328 11.11 19.36 12.32
N VAL A 329 12.36 19.59 11.95
CA VAL A 329 12.71 20.20 10.66
C VAL A 329 13.71 19.32 9.95
N SER A 330 13.35 18.88 8.74
CA SER A 330 14.28 18.29 7.78
C SER A 330 14.91 19.39 6.94
N ASN A 331 16.17 19.25 6.58
CA ASN A 331 16.84 20.21 5.71
C ASN A 331 17.99 19.55 4.93
N GLN A 332 18.40 20.19 3.85
CA GLN A 332 19.64 19.88 3.13
C GLN A 332 20.67 20.94 3.42
N ASN A 333 21.23 20.90 4.60
CA ASN A 333 22.34 21.80 4.93
C ASN A 333 23.65 21.31 4.29
N ARG A 334 24.46 22.24 3.86
CA ARG A 334 25.85 21.97 3.57
C ARG A 334 26.58 21.69 4.87
N VAL A 335 26.67 20.42 5.20
CA VAL A 335 27.45 19.96 6.35
C VAL A 335 28.91 19.86 5.92
N ALA A 336 29.81 20.30 6.77
CA ALA A 336 31.22 19.96 6.60
C ALA A 336 31.33 18.43 6.53
N ASP A 337 31.76 17.91 5.37
CA ASP A 337 31.89 16.48 5.17
C ASP A 337 33.09 15.95 6.00
N THR A 338 32.83 15.71 7.29
CA THR A 338 33.82 15.11 8.17
C THR A 338 34.06 13.64 7.86
N THR A 339 33.20 12.96 7.09
CA THR A 339 33.42 11.60 6.64
C THR A 339 34.43 11.53 5.51
N ALA A 340 34.62 12.60 4.76
CA ALA A 340 35.66 12.73 3.74
C ALA A 340 37.08 12.85 4.34
N LEU A 341 37.21 13.18 5.60
CA LEU A 341 38.50 13.53 6.22
C LEU A 341 39.14 12.38 7.01
N GLY A 342 38.54 11.20 7.07
CA GLY A 342 39.04 10.14 7.95
C GLY A 342 38.86 8.68 7.50
N GLY A 343 38.32 8.45 6.33
CA GLY A 343 38.09 7.08 5.83
C GLY A 343 39.28 6.53 5.07
N LEU A 344 39.94 5.49 5.61
CA LEU A 344 40.86 4.65 4.88
C LEU A 344 40.19 3.33 4.54
N THR A 345 40.24 2.92 3.28
CA THR A 345 39.83 1.59 2.85
C THR A 345 41.03 0.85 2.28
N GLN A 346 41.42 -0.24 2.91
CA GLN A 346 42.48 -1.09 2.41
C GLN A 346 41.95 -1.94 1.26
N GLN A 347 42.60 -1.83 0.11
CA GLN A 347 42.28 -2.56 -1.13
C GLN A 347 43.00 -3.91 -1.17
N GLU A 348 42.48 -4.85 -1.95
CA GLU A 348 43.07 -6.19 -2.12
C GLU A 348 44.50 -6.19 -2.71
N ASP A 349 44.83 -5.16 -3.46
CA ASP A 349 46.14 -4.95 -4.07
C ASP A 349 47.18 -4.32 -3.14
N GLY A 350 46.84 -4.15 -1.85
CA GLY A 350 47.68 -3.54 -0.81
C GLY A 350 47.73 -2.02 -0.87
N SER A 351 46.96 -1.37 -1.72
CA SER A 351 46.81 0.08 -1.72
C SER A 351 45.78 0.51 -0.67
N VAL A 352 45.87 1.76 -0.23
CA VAL A 352 44.96 2.40 0.72
C VAL A 352 44.21 3.48 -0.04
N GLU A 353 42.88 3.35 -0.15
CA GLU A 353 42.00 4.36 -0.73
C GLU A 353 41.55 5.37 0.33
N LEU A 354 41.79 6.64 0.01
CA LEU A 354 41.39 7.78 0.83
C LEU A 354 40.04 8.35 0.31
N SER A 355 39.17 8.74 1.21
CA SER A 355 37.86 9.32 0.89
C SER A 355 37.90 10.56 -0.02
N ILE A 356 39.05 11.23 -0.13
CA ILE A 356 39.29 12.35 -1.06
C ILE A 356 39.49 11.90 -2.52
N GLY A 357 39.36 10.61 -2.81
CA GLY A 357 39.56 10.04 -4.15
C GLY A 357 41.02 9.82 -4.54
N LEU A 358 41.89 9.48 -3.58
CA LEU A 358 43.29 9.15 -3.74
C LEU A 358 43.52 7.72 -3.26
N SER A 359 44.13 6.87 -4.09
CA SER A 359 44.64 5.57 -3.65
C SER A 359 46.18 5.60 -3.67
N VAL A 360 46.76 5.17 -2.54
CA VAL A 360 48.23 5.17 -2.35
C VAL A 360 48.67 3.77 -1.92
N ARG A 361 49.73 3.25 -2.55
CA ARG A 361 50.40 2.01 -2.16
C ARG A 361 51.75 2.32 -1.49
N PHE A 362 52.01 1.66 -0.42
CA PHE A 362 53.28 1.74 0.33
C PHE A 362 54.15 0.50 0.00
N SER A 363 55.10 0.64 -0.87
CA SER A 363 56.01 -0.42 -1.24
C SER A 363 57.43 -0.04 -0.81
N GLU A 364 58.08 -0.83 0.05
CA GLU A 364 59.42 -0.57 0.58
C GLU A 364 59.62 0.84 1.20
N GLY A 365 58.54 1.38 1.78
CA GLY A 365 58.52 2.70 2.39
C GLY A 365 58.33 3.88 1.38
N VAL A 366 58.07 3.58 0.12
CA VAL A 366 57.78 4.60 -0.91
C VAL A 366 56.26 4.68 -1.17
N PRO A 367 55.61 5.81 -0.81
CA PRO A 367 54.18 5.99 -1.05
C PRO A 367 53.92 6.38 -2.51
N THR A 368 53.34 5.46 -3.26
CA THR A 368 53.06 5.67 -4.71
C THR A 368 51.56 5.81 -4.91
N VAL A 369 51.13 6.83 -5.63
CA VAL A 369 49.74 7.06 -6.06
C VAL A 369 49.36 5.97 -7.07
N THR A 370 48.37 5.11 -6.75
CA THR A 370 47.92 4.06 -7.65
C THR A 370 46.69 4.49 -8.45
N LYS A 371 45.84 5.36 -7.87
CA LYS A 371 44.63 5.82 -8.52
C LYS A 371 44.23 7.23 -8.04
N VAL A 372 43.69 8.01 -8.95
CA VAL A 372 43.06 9.30 -8.67
C VAL A 372 41.65 9.25 -9.26
N ALA A 373 40.61 9.46 -8.42
CA ALA A 373 39.24 9.45 -8.87
C ALA A 373 38.96 10.60 -9.85
N GLU A 374 38.35 10.32 -10.99
CA GLU A 374 38.23 11.25 -12.14
C GLU A 374 37.58 12.59 -11.81
N ASN A 375 36.60 12.60 -10.92
CA ASN A 375 35.86 13.81 -10.51
C ASN A 375 36.39 14.46 -9.22
N SER A 376 37.50 13.96 -8.66
CA SER A 376 38.08 14.48 -7.42
C SER A 376 38.75 15.85 -7.57
N ALA A 377 38.92 16.54 -6.44
CA ALA A 377 39.74 17.76 -6.36
C ALA A 377 41.18 17.52 -6.79
N LEU A 378 41.70 16.32 -6.55
CA LEU A 378 43.03 15.86 -6.93
C LEU A 378 43.19 15.68 -8.45
N ALA A 379 42.17 15.16 -9.13
CA ALA A 379 42.16 15.06 -10.58
C ALA A 379 42.12 16.46 -11.23
N ARG A 380 41.34 17.39 -10.67
CA ARG A 380 41.36 18.80 -11.13
C ARG A 380 42.70 19.47 -10.92
N ALA A 381 43.42 19.09 -9.86
CA ALA A 381 44.79 19.52 -9.61
C ALA A 381 45.85 18.78 -10.45
N ARG A 382 45.40 17.93 -11.40
CA ARG A 382 46.23 17.14 -12.32
C ARG A 382 47.23 16.19 -11.61
N LEU A 383 46.85 15.63 -10.46
CA LEU A 383 47.60 14.53 -9.87
C LEU A 383 47.43 13.27 -10.74
N LYS A 384 48.51 12.55 -11.00
CA LYS A 384 48.51 11.35 -11.83
C LYS A 384 48.79 10.10 -11.00
N ALA A 385 48.35 8.96 -11.49
CA ALA A 385 48.85 7.67 -11.01
C ALA A 385 50.37 7.55 -11.31
N ASP A 386 51.01 6.66 -10.58
CA ASP A 386 52.47 6.38 -10.61
C ASP A 386 53.34 7.54 -10.10
N SER A 387 52.77 8.60 -9.51
CA SER A 387 53.52 9.62 -8.79
C SER A 387 53.87 9.14 -7.39
N GLU A 388 55.13 9.42 -6.96
CA GLU A 388 55.55 9.21 -5.57
C GLU A 388 55.05 10.39 -4.72
N LEU A 389 54.34 10.13 -3.62
CA LEU A 389 53.83 11.14 -2.69
C LEU A 389 54.85 11.41 -1.60
N ILE A 390 55.57 12.51 -1.71
CA ILE A 390 56.60 12.90 -0.73
C ILE A 390 56.02 13.53 0.51
N SER A 391 55.11 14.50 0.33
CA SER A 391 54.49 15.21 1.44
C SER A 391 53.01 15.46 1.17
N PHE A 392 52.20 15.38 2.22
CA PHE A 392 50.77 15.63 2.21
C PHE A 392 50.41 16.67 3.29
N ALA A 393 49.89 17.81 2.86
CA ALA A 393 49.52 18.93 3.74
C ALA A 393 50.67 19.36 4.71
N GLY A 394 51.91 19.31 4.22
CA GLY A 394 53.09 19.70 5.01
C GLY A 394 53.61 18.58 5.94
N VAL A 395 53.08 17.38 5.85
CA VAL A 395 53.56 16.20 6.59
C VAL A 395 54.29 15.28 5.60
N ASP A 396 55.53 14.88 5.90
CA ASP A 396 56.27 13.90 5.10
C ASP A 396 55.57 12.53 5.23
N VAL A 397 55.24 11.91 4.11
CA VAL A 397 54.45 10.69 4.07
C VAL A 397 55.34 9.46 4.09
N GLN A 398 55.29 8.68 5.13
CA GLN A 398 56.00 7.38 5.26
C GLN A 398 55.01 6.23 5.49
N SER A 399 53.80 6.57 5.93
CA SER A 399 52.73 5.61 6.19
C SER A 399 51.33 6.16 5.87
N SER A 400 50.34 5.30 5.76
CA SER A 400 48.92 5.71 5.61
C SER A 400 48.45 6.56 6.81
N GLN A 401 49.00 6.35 7.98
CA GLN A 401 48.65 7.08 9.20
C GLN A 401 49.08 8.56 9.08
N ASP A 402 50.23 8.87 8.44
CA ASP A 402 50.66 10.23 8.25
C ASP A 402 49.67 11.03 7.40
N ILE A 403 49.10 10.39 6.39
CA ILE A 403 48.05 10.98 5.55
C ILE A 403 46.76 11.21 6.35
N VAL A 404 46.38 10.25 7.19
CA VAL A 404 45.18 10.38 8.04
C VAL A 404 45.36 11.52 9.05
N ASP A 405 46.52 11.57 9.69
CA ASP A 405 46.82 12.61 10.68
C ASP A 405 46.88 14.01 10.06
N ALA A 406 47.37 14.08 8.84
CA ALA A 406 47.39 15.32 8.06
C ALA A 406 45.97 15.74 7.62
N LEU A 407 45.19 14.80 7.11
CA LEU A 407 43.77 15.04 6.77
C LEU A 407 42.94 15.46 8.01
N GLY A 408 43.14 14.85 9.15
CA GLY A 408 42.44 15.18 10.39
C GLY A 408 42.68 16.62 10.91
N ARG A 409 43.70 17.30 10.37
CA ARG A 409 44.01 18.72 10.71
C ARG A 409 43.38 19.70 9.72
N LEU A 410 42.91 19.24 8.57
CA LEU A 410 42.32 20.07 7.53
C LEU A 410 40.82 20.22 7.77
N ARG A 411 40.26 21.34 7.34
CA ARG A 411 38.82 21.63 7.37
C ARG A 411 38.29 21.65 5.93
N PRO A 412 37.04 21.32 5.71
CA PRO A 412 36.39 21.49 4.41
C PRO A 412 36.60 22.92 3.89
N GLY A 413 37.04 23.02 2.63
CA GLY A 413 37.39 24.30 2.02
C GLY A 413 38.85 24.73 2.17
N ASP A 414 39.61 24.07 3.04
CA ASP A 414 41.06 24.40 3.19
C ASP A 414 41.84 24.05 1.92
N GLN A 415 42.81 24.88 1.60
CA GLN A 415 43.83 24.63 0.61
C GLN A 415 45.02 23.98 1.27
N PHE A 416 45.46 22.87 0.72
CA PHE A 416 46.65 22.18 1.19
C PHE A 416 47.56 21.83 -0.01
N ARG A 417 48.83 21.53 0.31
CA ARG A 417 49.85 21.22 -0.68
C ARG A 417 50.27 19.77 -0.62
N LEU A 418 50.44 19.19 -1.79
CA LEU A 418 51.09 17.90 -2.00
C LEU A 418 52.44 18.14 -2.66
N VAL A 419 53.48 17.46 -2.18
CA VAL A 419 54.74 17.36 -2.90
C VAL A 419 54.82 15.97 -3.48
N ILE A 420 54.92 15.89 -4.79
CA ILE A 420 55.02 14.63 -5.54
C ILE A 420 56.29 14.58 -6.38
N ARG A 421 56.79 13.37 -6.59
CA ARG A 421 57.87 13.11 -7.53
C ARG A 421 57.34 12.40 -8.78
N GLU A 422 57.57 13.00 -9.94
CA GLU A 422 57.26 12.43 -11.27
C GLU A 422 58.58 12.28 -12.03
N GLY A 423 59.10 11.06 -12.13
CA GLY A 423 60.44 10.79 -12.69
C GLY A 423 61.58 11.41 -11.85
N GLU A 424 62.50 12.19 -12.47
CA GLU A 424 63.58 12.87 -11.74
C GLU A 424 63.21 14.23 -11.13
N GLY A 425 61.95 14.72 -11.36
CA GLY A 425 61.47 16.03 -10.90
C GLY A 425 60.47 15.96 -9.76
N THR A 426 60.57 16.93 -8.85
CA THR A 426 59.52 17.16 -7.79
C THR A 426 58.60 18.28 -8.20
N ARG A 427 57.29 18.12 -7.94
CA ARG A 427 56.25 19.11 -8.20
C ARG A 427 55.38 19.32 -6.99
N GLU A 428 55.07 20.56 -6.71
CA GLU A 428 54.08 20.94 -5.72
C GLU A 428 52.69 21.07 -6.36
N VAL A 429 51.69 20.45 -5.75
CA VAL A 429 50.29 20.45 -6.18
C VAL A 429 49.43 21.06 -5.08
N THR A 430 48.74 22.16 -5.37
CA THR A 430 47.76 22.74 -4.43
C THR A 430 46.41 22.15 -4.71
N VAL A 431 45.79 21.64 -3.67
CA VAL A 431 44.48 21.02 -3.70
C VAL A 431 43.57 21.78 -2.73
N THR A 432 42.33 22.05 -3.17
CA THR A 432 41.28 22.58 -2.27
C THR A 432 40.36 21.43 -1.91
N LEU A 433 40.23 21.17 -0.63
CA LEU A 433 39.22 20.20 -0.16
C LEU A 433 37.82 20.67 -0.54
N PRO A 434 36.90 19.77 -0.92
CA PRO A 434 35.51 20.15 -1.09
C PRO A 434 34.98 20.82 0.18
N GLY A 435 34.44 22.03 0.03
CA GLY A 435 34.09 22.87 1.21
C GLY A 435 32.87 22.38 1.96
N SER A 436 32.00 21.62 1.32
CA SER A 436 30.80 21.07 1.92
C SER A 436 30.12 20.09 0.97
N VAL A 437 29.42 19.13 1.53
CA VAL A 437 28.52 18.21 0.82
C VAL A 437 27.10 18.56 1.20
N LEU A 438 26.19 18.58 0.22
CA LEU A 438 24.76 18.62 0.53
C LEU A 438 24.39 17.29 1.20
N ARG A 439 23.96 17.36 2.45
CA ARG A 439 23.50 16.20 3.20
C ARG A 439 22.10 16.47 3.70
N GLU A 440 21.20 15.52 3.46
CA GLU A 440 19.91 15.56 4.12
C GLU A 440 20.12 15.35 5.62
N VAL A 441 19.65 16.32 6.40
CA VAL A 441 19.67 16.30 7.87
C VAL A 441 18.23 16.22 8.33
N GLY A 442 17.77 15.01 8.66
CA GLY A 442 16.43 14.78 9.21
C GLY A 442 16.42 14.93 10.73
N GLY A 443 15.29 15.30 11.31
CA GLY A 443 15.06 15.24 12.75
C GLY A 443 15.84 16.26 13.59
N GLU A 444 16.14 17.42 13.07
CA GLU A 444 16.49 18.57 13.90
C GLU A 444 15.25 19.05 14.64
N VAL A 445 15.36 19.22 15.96
CA VAL A 445 14.24 19.63 16.82
C VAL A 445 14.47 21.04 17.32
N TYR A 446 13.47 21.88 17.12
CA TYR A 446 13.47 23.29 17.49
C TYR A 446 12.38 23.56 18.52
N ARG A 447 12.68 24.43 19.48
CA ARG A 447 11.74 24.92 20.49
C ARG A 447 11.59 26.43 20.36
N SER A 448 10.35 26.89 20.42
CA SER A 448 10.01 28.32 20.62
C SER A 448 9.35 28.50 21.98
N GLU A 449 9.61 29.68 22.63
CA GLU A 449 8.98 30.09 23.89
C GLU A 449 8.15 31.38 23.75
N ASP A 450 7.96 31.83 22.51
CA ASP A 450 7.26 33.07 22.18
C ASP A 450 6.16 32.91 21.12
N GLY A 451 5.61 31.70 21.04
CA GLY A 451 4.52 31.36 20.09
C GLY A 451 4.98 31.29 18.64
N GLY A 452 6.16 30.73 18.41
CA GLY A 452 6.71 30.48 17.10
C GLY A 452 7.33 31.70 16.39
N ARG A 453 7.67 32.77 17.14
CA ARG A 453 8.33 33.95 16.59
C ARG A 453 9.83 33.74 16.42
N THR A 454 10.47 33.15 17.43
CA THR A 454 11.88 32.78 17.41
C THR A 454 12.07 31.32 17.82
N TRP A 455 13.10 30.67 17.29
CA TRP A 455 13.36 29.27 17.50
C TRP A 455 14.79 29.02 17.98
N VAL A 456 14.97 27.96 18.73
CA VAL A 456 16.27 27.49 19.19
C VAL A 456 16.33 25.99 18.95
N GLN A 457 17.35 25.53 18.23
CA GLN A 457 17.61 24.08 18.08
C GLN A 457 17.96 23.51 19.48
N VAL A 458 17.28 22.44 19.87
CA VAL A 458 17.44 21.85 21.21
C VAL A 458 18.27 20.58 21.20
N ASN A 459 18.34 19.84 20.11
CA ASN A 459 19.15 18.63 19.97
C ASN A 459 20.49 18.91 19.25
N GLU A 460 21.58 18.38 19.79
CA GLU A 460 22.90 18.49 19.17
C GLU A 460 23.06 17.54 17.97
N LYS A 461 22.34 16.41 17.99
CA LYS A 461 22.38 15.37 16.93
C LYS A 461 20.99 15.19 16.34
N PRO A 462 20.85 15.18 15.03
CA PRO A 462 19.58 14.85 14.40
C PRO A 462 19.05 13.51 14.87
N VAL A 463 17.75 13.41 15.10
CA VAL A 463 17.07 12.23 15.65
C VAL A 463 15.81 11.95 14.87
N GLY A 464 15.62 10.71 14.45
CA GLY A 464 14.41 10.32 13.73
C GLY A 464 14.21 11.04 12.40
N GLY A 465 13.02 10.94 11.85
CA GLY A 465 12.59 11.75 10.71
C GLY A 465 13.32 11.51 9.38
N SER A 466 14.14 10.51 9.26
CA SER A 466 14.81 10.17 8.00
C SER A 466 14.32 8.80 7.51
N PRO A 467 13.83 8.68 6.26
CA PRO A 467 13.72 9.76 5.30
C PRO A 467 12.55 10.72 5.58
N ALA A 468 12.79 12.01 5.48
CA ALA A 468 11.83 13.06 5.83
C ALA A 468 10.58 13.08 4.94
N TYR A 469 10.66 12.55 3.72
CA TYR A 469 9.49 12.42 2.86
C TYR A 469 8.43 11.47 3.43
N TYR A 470 8.80 10.63 4.41
CA TYR A 470 7.95 9.59 4.97
C TYR A 470 7.56 9.88 6.44
N TYR A 471 8.45 10.49 7.22
CA TYR A 471 8.20 10.84 8.61
C TYR A 471 8.15 12.37 8.79
N GLY A 472 7.67 12.83 9.94
CA GLY A 472 7.65 14.25 10.22
C GLY A 472 6.65 14.67 11.29
N GLN A 473 6.21 13.76 12.15
CA GLN A 473 5.33 14.10 13.27
C GLN A 473 6.10 14.17 14.59
N ILE A 474 5.94 15.28 15.30
CA ILE A 474 6.34 15.47 16.69
C ILE A 474 5.11 15.76 17.54
N ARG A 475 5.06 15.25 18.76
CA ARG A 475 3.97 15.51 19.72
C ARG A 475 4.53 15.85 21.09
N VAL A 476 3.95 16.86 21.72
CA VAL A 476 4.26 17.27 23.10
C VAL A 476 3.27 16.60 24.05
N ASP A 477 3.77 16.02 25.15
CA ASP A 477 2.88 15.51 26.21
C ASP A 477 1.97 16.65 26.70
N PRO A 478 0.64 16.46 26.72
CA PRO A 478 -0.31 17.52 27.08
C PRO A 478 -0.13 18.04 28.53
N THR A 479 0.62 17.33 29.35
CA THR A 479 0.83 17.65 30.76
C THR A 479 2.23 18.14 31.10
N ASP A 480 3.23 17.88 30.25
CA ASP A 480 4.65 18.11 30.48
C ASP A 480 5.36 18.57 29.20
N ASP A 481 5.76 19.85 29.12
CA ASP A 481 6.43 20.40 27.93
C ASP A 481 7.86 19.88 27.73
N GLN A 482 8.43 19.17 28.71
CA GLN A 482 9.74 18.53 28.58
C GLN A 482 9.63 17.11 27.94
N ARG A 483 8.43 16.52 27.89
CA ARG A 483 8.22 15.21 27.31
C ARG A 483 7.71 15.29 25.89
N LEU A 484 8.47 14.69 24.97
CA LEU A 484 8.19 14.72 23.53
C LEU A 484 8.19 13.31 22.96
N TYR A 485 7.43 13.16 21.89
CA TYR A 485 7.36 11.95 21.08
C TYR A 485 7.57 12.31 19.62
N MET A 486 8.37 11.51 18.88
CA MET A 486 8.62 11.74 17.47
C MET A 486 8.51 10.44 16.68
N CYS A 487 7.75 10.51 15.60
CA CYS A 487 7.56 9.42 14.64
C CYS A 487 8.78 9.31 13.72
N GLY A 488 9.23 8.09 13.50
CA GLY A 488 10.34 7.72 12.64
C GLY A 488 10.40 6.20 12.50
N VAL A 489 11.50 5.64 11.98
CA VAL A 489 11.69 4.20 11.95
C VAL A 489 11.58 3.61 13.36
N PRO A 490 12.35 4.03 14.37
CA PRO A 490 12.00 3.84 15.77
C PRO A 490 10.99 4.91 16.22
N PHE A 491 10.26 4.63 17.28
CA PHE A 491 9.49 5.61 18.01
C PHE A 491 10.36 6.29 19.04
N TYR A 492 10.64 7.56 18.83
CA TYR A 492 11.54 8.32 19.68
C TYR A 492 10.81 9.03 20.81
N THR A 493 11.41 9.02 22.01
CA THR A 493 10.91 9.72 23.19
C THR A 493 12.00 10.59 23.79
N SER A 494 11.64 11.79 24.28
CA SER A 494 12.50 12.69 25.05
C SER A 494 11.83 13.05 26.37
N GLU A 495 12.60 13.26 27.43
CA GLU A 495 12.13 13.68 28.76
C GLU A 495 12.78 15.01 29.24
N ASP A 496 13.54 15.64 28.34
CA ASP A 496 14.35 16.84 28.67
C ASP A 496 14.17 18.00 27.68
N GLY A 497 12.97 18.06 27.06
CA GLY A 497 12.62 19.11 26.10
C GLY A 497 13.29 18.95 24.76
N GLY A 498 13.60 17.71 24.36
CA GLY A 498 14.15 17.40 23.06
C GLY A 498 15.68 17.45 22.97
N LYS A 499 16.39 17.60 24.09
CA LYS A 499 17.86 17.65 24.10
C LYS A 499 18.47 16.28 23.87
N THR A 500 17.89 15.25 24.52
CA THR A 500 18.29 13.85 24.34
C THR A 500 17.07 12.99 23.97
N TRP A 501 17.32 11.94 23.23
CA TRP A 501 16.30 11.06 22.67
C TRP A 501 16.63 9.58 22.85
N SER A 502 15.61 8.79 23.14
CA SER A 502 15.68 7.34 23.16
C SER A 502 14.81 6.77 22.01
N GLY A 503 15.35 5.85 21.22
CA GLY A 503 14.61 5.09 20.20
C GLY A 503 13.90 3.85 20.76
N ASP A 504 13.71 3.75 22.08
CA ASP A 504 13.20 2.56 22.75
C ASP A 504 11.69 2.59 23.02
N GLY A 505 11.01 3.66 22.62
CA GLY A 505 9.61 3.89 22.99
C GLY A 505 8.61 2.85 22.50
N ALA A 506 8.96 2.07 21.46
CA ALA A 506 8.06 1.07 20.88
C ALA A 506 8.79 -0.18 20.34
N ARG A 507 9.74 -0.76 21.09
CA ARG A 507 10.57 -1.89 20.65
C ARG A 507 9.78 -3.15 20.23
N SER A 508 8.60 -3.39 20.81
CA SER A 508 7.76 -4.55 20.52
C SER A 508 6.67 -4.29 19.49
N VAL A 509 6.73 -3.13 18.83
CA VAL A 509 5.75 -2.66 17.85
C VAL A 509 6.40 -2.65 16.48
N HIS A 510 5.61 -2.72 15.40
CA HIS A 510 6.12 -2.52 14.05
C HIS A 510 6.80 -1.16 13.93
N VAL A 511 7.86 -1.09 13.16
CA VAL A 511 8.59 0.16 12.88
C VAL A 511 7.77 1.10 11.98
N ASP A 512 8.35 2.23 11.61
CA ASP A 512 7.76 3.17 10.65
C ASP A 512 6.49 3.83 11.17
N HIS A 513 6.69 4.69 12.19
CA HIS A 513 5.60 5.34 12.92
C HIS A 513 5.15 6.64 12.24
N HIS A 514 3.83 6.85 12.15
CA HIS A 514 3.22 7.98 11.45
C HIS A 514 2.28 8.82 12.30
N ALA A 515 1.57 8.20 13.24
CA ALA A 515 0.53 8.86 14.00
C ALA A 515 0.65 8.61 15.50
N VAL A 516 0.52 9.66 16.30
CA VAL A 516 0.50 9.59 17.77
C VAL A 516 -0.63 10.42 18.31
N TRP A 517 -1.51 9.77 19.08
CA TRP A 517 -2.48 10.46 19.91
C TRP A 517 -2.20 10.17 21.40
N ILE A 518 -2.13 11.23 22.21
CA ILE A 518 -1.88 11.15 23.64
C ILE A 518 -3.15 11.59 24.37
N ASN A 519 -3.65 10.76 25.28
CA ASN A 519 -4.83 11.11 26.06
C ASN A 519 -4.55 12.36 26.93
N PRO A 520 -5.27 13.47 26.71
CA PRO A 520 -5.00 14.73 27.41
C PRO A 520 -5.30 14.68 28.90
N GLU A 521 -6.17 13.76 29.35
CA GLU A 521 -6.53 13.57 30.76
C GLU A 521 -5.68 12.49 31.43
N ASN A 522 -5.20 11.51 30.63
CA ASN A 522 -4.35 10.42 31.12
C ASN A 522 -3.19 10.16 30.15
N PRO A 523 -2.07 10.88 30.22
CA PRO A 523 -0.96 10.75 29.30
C PRO A 523 -0.19 9.42 29.37
N ASN A 524 -0.60 8.50 30.26
CA ASN A 524 -0.13 7.11 30.21
C ASN A 524 -0.75 6.32 29.05
N GLN A 525 -1.90 6.76 28.56
CA GLN A 525 -2.59 6.16 27.43
C GLN A 525 -2.19 6.88 26.14
N ILE A 526 -1.57 6.13 25.22
CA ILE A 526 -1.12 6.64 23.92
C ILE A 526 -1.55 5.65 22.86
N LEU A 527 -2.11 6.15 21.76
CA LEU A 527 -2.34 5.40 20.53
C LEU A 527 -1.21 5.71 19.55
N LEU A 528 -0.73 4.69 18.86
CA LEU A 528 0.37 4.76 17.91
C LEU A 528 -0.02 4.06 16.61
N GLY A 529 -0.02 4.80 15.52
CA GLY A 529 -0.22 4.32 14.16
C GLY A 529 1.12 4.16 13.44
N ASN A 530 1.29 3.03 12.74
CA ASN A 530 2.48 2.71 11.97
C ASN A 530 2.13 1.83 10.75
N ASP A 531 3.13 1.36 10.01
CA ASP A 531 2.93 0.53 8.82
C ASP A 531 2.41 -0.88 9.12
N GLY A 532 2.48 -1.35 10.36
CA GLY A 532 1.90 -2.60 10.84
C GLY A 532 0.51 -2.48 11.45
N GLY A 533 -0.04 -1.25 11.53
CA GLY A 533 -1.38 -1.00 12.05
C GLY A 533 -1.47 -0.07 13.25
N LEU A 534 -2.40 -0.33 14.14
CA LEU A 534 -2.70 0.49 15.32
C LEU A 534 -2.31 -0.24 16.61
N HIS A 535 -1.70 0.51 17.52
CA HIS A 535 -1.23 0.02 18.81
C HIS A 535 -1.67 0.96 19.93
N ILE A 536 -1.75 0.44 21.16
CA ILE A 536 -2.08 1.22 22.35
C ILE A 536 -1.15 0.87 23.50
N THR A 537 -0.74 1.87 24.26
CA THR A 537 -0.08 1.71 25.57
C THR A 537 -0.93 2.34 26.67
N HIS A 538 -0.85 1.81 27.88
CA HIS A 538 -1.49 2.35 29.08
C HIS A 538 -0.48 2.72 30.18
N ASP A 539 0.81 2.63 29.88
CA ASP A 539 1.91 2.81 30.83
C ASP A 539 3.04 3.70 30.27
N ARG A 540 2.68 4.60 29.34
CA ARG A 540 3.61 5.57 28.77
C ARG A 540 4.77 4.91 28.03
N CYS A 541 4.45 4.09 27.04
CA CYS A 541 5.37 3.39 26.12
C CYS A 541 6.21 2.27 26.75
N LYS A 542 5.90 1.81 27.96
CA LYS A 542 6.63 0.67 28.54
C LYS A 542 6.19 -0.66 27.98
N THR A 543 4.87 -0.82 27.77
CA THR A 543 4.26 -1.99 27.13
C THR A 543 3.22 -1.54 26.10
N TRP A 544 3.03 -2.38 25.07
CA TRP A 544 2.13 -2.09 23.96
C TRP A 544 1.21 -3.28 23.67
N ASP A 545 -0.03 -2.98 23.30
CA ASP A 545 -1.00 -3.92 22.79
C ASP A 545 -1.36 -3.59 21.34
N GLN A 546 -1.50 -4.59 20.47
CA GLN A 546 -1.81 -4.43 19.05
C GLN A 546 -3.29 -4.75 18.78
N PHE A 547 -3.90 -4.01 17.85
CA PHE A 547 -5.24 -4.29 17.36
C PHE A 547 -5.17 -5.25 16.16
N PHE A 548 -5.22 -6.58 16.42
CA PHE A 548 -5.23 -7.62 15.38
C PHE A 548 -6.57 -7.78 14.65
N ASN A 549 -7.50 -6.88 14.83
CA ASN A 549 -8.84 -6.91 14.25
C ASN A 549 -9.14 -5.70 13.36
N LEU A 550 -8.10 -5.06 12.82
CA LEU A 550 -8.21 -3.95 11.89
C LEU A 550 -7.70 -4.41 10.51
N PRO A 551 -8.61 -4.81 9.59
CA PRO A 551 -8.22 -5.44 8.33
C PRO A 551 -7.96 -4.39 7.22
N ALA A 552 -6.76 -3.81 7.23
CA ALA A 552 -6.31 -2.80 6.27
C ALA A 552 -5.00 -3.22 5.55
N ALA A 553 -4.86 -4.51 5.23
CA ALA A 553 -3.65 -5.09 4.63
C ALA A 553 -3.44 -4.66 3.17
N GLN A 554 -2.20 -4.25 2.84
CA GLN A 554 -1.82 -3.65 1.54
C GLN A 554 -1.04 -4.65 0.67
N PHE A 555 -1.73 -5.46 -0.15
CA PHE A 555 -1.10 -6.43 -1.03
C PHE A 555 -0.67 -5.83 -2.36
N TYR A 556 0.53 -6.21 -2.81
CA TYR A 556 1.05 -5.91 -4.15
C TYR A 556 0.68 -6.97 -5.19
N THR A 557 0.63 -8.25 -4.78
CA THR A 557 0.39 -9.37 -5.68
C THR A 557 -0.46 -10.44 -5.01
N VAL A 558 -1.03 -11.33 -5.82
CA VAL A 558 -1.73 -12.51 -5.36
C VAL A 558 -1.32 -13.75 -6.17
N SER A 559 -1.12 -14.86 -5.48
CA SER A 559 -0.96 -16.17 -6.09
C SER A 559 -1.72 -17.24 -5.32
N VAL A 560 -1.93 -18.40 -5.95
CA VAL A 560 -2.67 -19.53 -5.38
C VAL A 560 -1.91 -20.83 -5.58
N ASP A 561 -2.09 -21.80 -4.68
CA ASP A 561 -1.55 -23.15 -4.82
C ASP A 561 -2.63 -24.16 -5.23
N MET A 562 -2.24 -25.41 -5.43
CA MET A 562 -3.14 -26.50 -5.83
C MET A 562 -3.57 -27.42 -4.68
N GLN A 563 -3.33 -27.03 -3.43
CA GLN A 563 -3.79 -27.78 -2.25
C GLN A 563 -5.33 -27.87 -2.16
N GLN A 564 -5.88 -28.65 -1.25
CA GLN A 564 -7.31 -28.71 -0.95
C GLN A 564 -7.54 -28.67 0.56
N PRO A 565 -8.06 -27.55 1.10
CA PRO A 565 -8.36 -26.30 0.40
C PRO A 565 -7.10 -25.62 -0.13
N TYR A 566 -7.22 -24.83 -1.21
CA TYR A 566 -6.08 -24.10 -1.73
C TYR A 566 -5.70 -22.93 -0.80
N HIS A 567 -4.44 -22.52 -0.87
CA HIS A 567 -3.96 -21.35 -0.16
C HIS A 567 -3.82 -20.16 -1.11
N VAL A 568 -4.06 -18.98 -0.54
CA VAL A 568 -3.81 -17.69 -1.16
C VAL A 568 -2.53 -17.12 -0.58
N TYR A 569 -1.66 -16.61 -1.43
CA TYR A 569 -0.39 -16.00 -1.06
C TYR A 569 -0.30 -14.59 -1.61
N GLY A 570 0.42 -13.73 -0.91
CA GLY A 570 0.74 -12.40 -1.43
C GLY A 570 1.79 -11.69 -0.60
N GLY A 571 2.48 -10.77 -1.26
CA GLY A 571 3.40 -9.86 -0.63
C GLY A 571 2.71 -8.56 -0.25
N LEU A 572 3.02 -8.06 0.95
CA LEU A 572 2.46 -6.83 1.50
C LEU A 572 3.51 -5.74 1.57
N GLN A 573 3.07 -4.52 1.38
CA GLN A 573 3.90 -3.37 1.69
C GLN A 573 4.26 -3.38 3.18
N ASP A 574 5.54 -3.18 3.49
CA ASP A 574 6.16 -3.08 4.82
C ASP A 574 6.00 -4.32 5.72
N ASN A 575 5.11 -5.26 5.37
CA ASN A 575 4.64 -6.33 6.25
C ASN A 575 5.05 -7.74 5.83
N GLY A 576 5.89 -7.88 4.81
CA GLY A 576 6.41 -9.16 4.34
C GLY A 576 5.44 -9.92 3.44
N THR A 577 5.62 -11.23 3.39
CA THR A 577 4.83 -12.14 2.54
C THR A 577 4.10 -13.15 3.40
N PHE A 578 2.81 -13.35 3.15
CA PHE A 578 1.97 -14.30 3.86
C PHE A 578 1.30 -15.31 2.93
N GLY A 579 0.96 -16.47 3.49
CA GLY A 579 0.10 -17.49 2.90
C GLY A 579 -0.96 -17.94 3.88
N GLY A 580 -2.14 -18.30 3.41
CA GLY A 580 -3.24 -18.81 4.22
C GLY A 580 -4.33 -19.47 3.38
N PRO A 581 -5.18 -20.31 4.00
CA PRO A 581 -6.19 -21.06 3.26
C PRO A 581 -7.33 -20.17 2.78
N ASN A 582 -7.91 -20.50 1.59
CA ASN A 582 -9.09 -19.81 1.08
C ASN A 582 -10.34 -20.07 1.93
N ARG A 583 -10.32 -21.14 2.71
CA ARG A 583 -11.38 -21.55 3.62
C ARG A 583 -10.83 -22.38 4.77
N SER A 584 -11.57 -22.43 5.87
CA SER A 584 -11.25 -23.23 7.05
C SER A 584 -12.36 -24.28 7.31
N ARG A 585 -11.99 -25.38 7.95
CA ARG A 585 -12.97 -26.34 8.50
C ARG A 585 -13.62 -25.83 9.81
N ASN A 586 -13.16 -24.69 10.33
CA ASN A 586 -13.82 -23.99 11.42
C ASN A 586 -15.11 -23.32 10.92
N PRO A 587 -16.28 -23.57 11.53
CA PRO A 587 -17.53 -22.91 11.15
C PRO A 587 -17.49 -21.37 11.24
N SER A 588 -16.58 -20.83 12.05
CA SER A 588 -16.38 -19.38 12.17
C SER A 588 -15.54 -18.79 11.03
N GLY A 589 -14.99 -19.64 10.12
CA GLY A 589 -14.19 -19.21 8.99
C GLY A 589 -12.68 -19.19 9.24
N VAL A 590 -11.94 -18.50 8.38
CA VAL A 590 -10.49 -18.39 8.44
C VAL A 590 -10.09 -17.40 9.54
N GLN A 591 -9.19 -17.82 10.39
CA GLN A 591 -8.76 -17.06 11.56
C GLN A 591 -7.35 -16.47 11.34
N VAL A 592 -6.99 -15.54 12.21
CA VAL A 592 -5.67 -14.87 12.16
C VAL A 592 -4.51 -15.86 12.26
N TRP A 593 -4.63 -16.94 13.01
CA TRP A 593 -3.62 -17.99 13.18
C TRP A 593 -3.58 -19.05 12.07
N ASP A 594 -4.51 -19.00 11.11
CA ASP A 594 -4.45 -19.85 9.91
C ASP A 594 -3.45 -19.28 8.87
N TRP A 595 -3.01 -18.05 9.09
CA TRP A 595 -2.02 -17.38 8.25
C TRP A 595 -0.60 -17.62 8.76
N TYR A 596 0.33 -17.83 7.84
CA TYR A 596 1.73 -18.02 8.14
C TYR A 596 2.62 -17.12 7.30
N ARG A 597 3.74 -16.73 7.90
CA ARG A 597 4.69 -15.82 7.26
C ARG A 597 5.62 -16.59 6.31
N VAL A 598 5.69 -16.17 5.07
CA VAL A 598 6.60 -16.67 4.03
C VAL A 598 7.90 -15.86 4.02
N GLY A 599 7.82 -14.54 4.15
CA GLY A 599 8.97 -13.65 4.07
C GLY A 599 8.85 -12.37 4.88
N GLY A 600 9.92 -11.57 4.88
CA GLY A 600 10.00 -10.26 5.56
C GLY A 600 10.42 -9.14 4.63
N GLY A 601 10.50 -7.91 5.13
CA GLY A 601 10.63 -6.69 4.35
C GLY A 601 9.31 -6.35 3.65
N ASP A 602 9.33 -5.54 2.59
CA ASP A 602 8.20 -5.50 1.67
C ASP A 602 8.15 -6.81 0.91
N GLY A 603 6.99 -7.45 0.89
CA GLY A 603 6.77 -8.64 0.08
C GLY A 603 6.17 -8.26 -1.27
N PHE A 604 6.51 -9.05 -2.30
CA PHE A 604 6.02 -8.83 -3.67
C PHE A 604 5.56 -10.14 -4.30
N TYR A 605 6.14 -10.50 -5.45
CA TYR A 605 5.76 -11.71 -6.15
C TYR A 605 6.02 -12.98 -5.34
N VAL A 606 5.06 -13.92 -5.45
CA VAL A 606 5.16 -15.25 -4.84
C VAL A 606 4.82 -16.29 -5.91
N CYS A 607 5.68 -17.29 -6.07
CA CYS A 607 5.42 -18.46 -6.87
C CYS A 607 5.42 -19.70 -5.98
N VAL A 608 4.35 -20.49 -6.03
CA VAL A 608 4.25 -21.76 -5.32
C VAL A 608 4.31 -22.88 -6.36
N ASP A 609 5.21 -23.85 -6.16
CA ASP A 609 5.32 -24.95 -7.11
C ASP A 609 3.99 -25.74 -7.14
N PRO A 610 3.31 -25.82 -8.31
CA PRO A 610 2.01 -26.51 -8.39
C PRO A 610 2.10 -28.02 -8.17
N THR A 611 3.31 -28.58 -8.25
CA THR A 611 3.58 -30.03 -8.03
C THR A 611 4.10 -30.32 -6.63
N ASP A 612 4.66 -29.32 -5.95
CA ASP A 612 5.18 -29.43 -4.57
C ASP A 612 4.93 -28.12 -3.80
N PRO A 613 3.81 -27.99 -3.07
CA PRO A 613 3.46 -26.77 -2.36
C PRO A 613 4.41 -26.41 -1.20
N GLU A 614 5.37 -27.29 -0.90
CA GLU A 614 6.43 -27.01 0.06
C GLU A 614 7.49 -26.05 -0.48
N VAL A 615 7.61 -25.96 -1.83
CA VAL A 615 8.56 -25.08 -2.51
C VAL A 615 7.89 -23.76 -2.83
N VAL A 616 8.30 -22.70 -2.14
CA VAL A 616 7.80 -21.34 -2.34
C VAL A 616 8.97 -20.43 -2.71
N ILE A 617 8.79 -19.66 -3.78
CA ILE A 617 9.73 -18.61 -4.19
C ILE A 617 9.05 -17.28 -3.91
N ALA A 618 9.73 -16.40 -3.23
CA ALA A 618 9.20 -15.09 -2.88
C ALA A 618 10.25 -14.00 -3.05
N GLU A 619 9.76 -12.81 -3.33
CA GLU A 619 10.56 -11.60 -3.52
C GLU A 619 10.40 -10.64 -2.35
N SER A 620 11.47 -9.93 -2.04
CA SER A 620 11.52 -8.70 -1.26
C SER A 620 12.14 -7.57 -2.09
N GLN A 621 12.22 -6.36 -1.55
CA GLN A 621 12.61 -5.13 -2.27
C GLN A 621 13.86 -5.29 -3.16
N PHE A 622 13.85 -4.61 -4.31
CA PHE A 622 15.00 -4.50 -5.20
C PHE A 622 15.53 -5.82 -5.73
N GLY A 623 14.64 -6.78 -5.99
CA GLY A 623 15.00 -8.06 -6.57
C GLY A 623 15.71 -9.01 -5.60
N TYR A 624 15.52 -8.88 -4.31
CA TYR A 624 15.93 -9.89 -3.34
C TYR A 624 14.96 -11.06 -3.36
N ILE A 625 15.32 -12.11 -4.11
CA ILE A 625 14.52 -13.33 -4.22
C ILE A 625 15.14 -14.48 -3.45
N TYR A 626 14.27 -15.32 -2.87
CA TYR A 626 14.68 -16.51 -2.15
C TYR A 626 13.69 -17.65 -2.37
N ARG A 627 14.18 -18.87 -2.23
CA ARG A 627 13.37 -20.09 -2.19
C ARG A 627 13.24 -20.54 -0.74
N LEU A 628 12.02 -20.82 -0.31
CA LEU A 628 11.65 -21.33 1.00
C LEU A 628 11.18 -22.78 0.88
N GLN A 629 11.68 -23.66 1.74
CA GLN A 629 11.08 -24.96 2.02
C GLN A 629 10.14 -24.79 3.22
N ARG A 630 8.85 -24.87 3.02
CA ARG A 630 7.83 -24.43 3.98
C ARG A 630 7.86 -25.23 5.29
N SER A 631 7.95 -26.57 5.21
CA SER A 631 7.92 -27.47 6.38
C SER A 631 9.15 -27.35 7.27
N THR A 632 10.32 -27.04 6.70
CA THR A 632 11.57 -26.91 7.45
C THR A 632 11.91 -25.47 7.81
N GLY A 633 11.32 -24.48 7.11
CA GLY A 633 11.68 -23.08 7.21
C GLY A 633 13.03 -22.75 6.57
N GLU A 634 13.67 -23.70 5.87
CA GLU A 634 14.94 -23.47 5.19
C GLU A 634 14.78 -22.46 4.07
N ARG A 635 15.62 -21.43 4.07
CA ARG A 635 15.65 -20.37 3.06
C ARG A 635 16.97 -20.33 2.34
N LYS A 636 16.90 -20.21 1.02
CA LYS A 636 18.06 -20.01 0.14
C LYS A 636 17.87 -18.75 -0.68
N GLY A 637 18.80 -17.80 -0.58
CA GLY A 637 18.86 -16.68 -1.52
C GLY A 637 19.18 -17.20 -2.92
N ILE A 638 18.36 -16.80 -3.90
CA ILE A 638 18.47 -17.29 -5.29
C ILE A 638 18.55 -16.13 -6.29
N ARG A 639 18.89 -14.92 -5.85
CA ARG A 639 19.07 -13.78 -6.74
C ARG A 639 20.11 -14.11 -7.82
N PRO A 640 19.85 -13.74 -9.11
CA PRO A 640 20.86 -13.88 -10.16
C PRO A 640 22.17 -13.18 -9.78
N PRO A 641 23.34 -13.77 -10.10
CA PRO A 641 24.59 -13.03 -10.03
C PRO A 641 24.59 -11.91 -11.03
N GLN A 642 25.42 -10.89 -10.82
CA GLN A 642 25.60 -9.80 -11.79
C GLN A 642 25.89 -10.35 -13.20
N SER A 643 25.13 -9.88 -14.18
CA SER A 643 25.21 -10.41 -15.55
C SER A 643 26.53 -10.07 -16.28
N ASP A 644 27.09 -8.92 -15.97
CA ASP A 644 28.38 -8.44 -16.46
C ASP A 644 29.23 -7.98 -15.26
N PRO A 645 30.19 -8.78 -14.80
CA PRO A 645 31.00 -8.44 -13.63
C PRO A 645 31.84 -7.17 -13.78
N ASP A 646 32.19 -6.79 -15.00
CA ASP A 646 33.01 -5.62 -15.33
C ASP A 646 32.17 -4.43 -15.82
N GLY A 647 30.83 -4.65 -15.96
CA GLY A 647 29.90 -3.66 -16.47
C GLY A 647 29.11 -2.92 -15.38
N LEU A 648 28.09 -2.18 -15.81
CA LEU A 648 27.15 -1.53 -14.89
C LEU A 648 26.33 -2.59 -14.15
N ALA A 649 26.00 -2.30 -12.90
CA ALA A 649 25.17 -3.17 -12.08
C ALA A 649 23.78 -3.40 -12.73
N ASP A 650 23.31 -4.66 -12.68
CA ASP A 650 21.96 -4.98 -13.09
C ASP A 650 20.96 -4.21 -12.20
N ARG A 651 19.97 -3.59 -12.84
CA ARG A 651 18.94 -2.79 -12.18
C ARG A 651 17.72 -3.68 -11.89
N TYR A 652 17.19 -3.52 -10.71
CA TYR A 652 15.96 -4.20 -10.27
C TYR A 652 14.98 -3.16 -9.74
N ASN A 653 13.72 -3.28 -10.11
CA ASN A 653 12.66 -2.44 -9.56
C ASN A 653 12.47 -2.69 -8.06
N TRP A 654 11.69 -1.84 -7.42
CA TRP A 654 11.20 -2.06 -6.07
C TRP A 654 10.44 -3.39 -5.99
N ASN A 655 9.57 -3.63 -6.96
CA ASN A 655 8.80 -4.84 -7.19
C ASN A 655 9.25 -5.44 -8.54
N SER A 656 10.10 -6.45 -8.53
CA SER A 656 10.66 -7.10 -9.72
C SER A 656 9.87 -8.35 -10.09
N PRO A 657 9.41 -8.51 -11.34
CA PRO A 657 8.50 -9.61 -11.67
C PRO A 657 9.21 -10.96 -11.68
N ILE A 658 8.54 -11.94 -11.05
CA ILE A 658 8.89 -13.37 -11.10
C ILE A 658 7.74 -14.11 -11.77
N VAL A 659 8.06 -14.98 -12.73
CA VAL A 659 7.09 -15.89 -13.37
C VAL A 659 7.63 -17.30 -13.35
N GLN A 660 6.84 -18.23 -12.81
CA GLN A 660 7.09 -19.66 -12.91
C GLN A 660 6.43 -20.20 -14.18
N SER A 661 7.18 -20.97 -14.96
CA SER A 661 6.68 -21.52 -16.22
C SER A 661 5.52 -22.50 -15.99
N VAL A 662 4.49 -22.35 -16.77
CA VAL A 662 3.33 -23.29 -16.78
C VAL A 662 3.67 -24.64 -17.45
N HIS A 663 4.80 -24.72 -18.16
CA HIS A 663 5.26 -25.94 -18.86
C HIS A 663 6.20 -26.80 -18.01
N ASP A 664 6.98 -26.19 -17.12
CA ASP A 664 7.89 -26.88 -16.20
C ASP A 664 8.08 -25.99 -14.96
N SER A 665 7.56 -26.40 -13.82
CA SER A 665 7.60 -25.64 -12.57
C SER A 665 9.00 -25.29 -12.07
N ARG A 666 10.04 -26.02 -12.56
CA ARG A 666 11.45 -25.73 -12.24
C ARG A 666 12.00 -24.52 -12.99
N VAL A 667 11.32 -24.13 -14.07
CA VAL A 667 11.71 -22.97 -14.89
C VAL A 667 11.09 -21.71 -14.30
N ILE A 668 11.97 -20.73 -14.04
CA ILE A 668 11.58 -19.44 -13.48
C ILE A 668 12.18 -18.34 -14.34
N TYR A 669 11.39 -17.32 -14.63
CA TYR A 669 11.82 -16.08 -15.25
C TYR A 669 11.83 -14.97 -14.21
N PHE A 670 12.85 -14.10 -14.25
CA PHE A 670 13.02 -13.00 -13.32
C PHE A 670 13.48 -11.75 -14.06
N GLY A 671 12.77 -10.63 -13.82
CA GLY A 671 12.98 -9.36 -14.52
C GLY A 671 13.83 -8.38 -13.72
N GLY A 672 14.91 -7.90 -14.34
CA GLY A 672 15.66 -6.69 -13.98
C GLY A 672 15.57 -5.70 -15.14
N ASN A 673 16.69 -5.05 -15.49
CA ASN A 673 16.82 -4.40 -16.81
C ASN A 673 17.02 -5.43 -17.94
N LYS A 674 17.41 -6.65 -17.57
CA LYS A 674 17.52 -7.84 -18.41
C LYS A 674 16.58 -8.92 -17.91
N LEU A 675 16.26 -9.88 -18.76
CA LEU A 675 15.49 -11.05 -18.38
C LEU A 675 16.43 -12.23 -18.07
N PHE A 676 16.24 -12.80 -16.88
CA PHE A 676 16.96 -13.97 -16.40
C PHE A 676 16.05 -15.19 -16.44
N ARG A 677 16.60 -16.37 -16.72
CA ARG A 677 15.94 -17.66 -16.66
C ARG A 677 16.70 -18.62 -15.79
N SER A 678 16.02 -19.31 -14.88
CA SER A 678 16.53 -20.50 -14.19
C SER A 678 15.75 -21.73 -14.66
N ARG A 679 16.41 -22.88 -14.70
CA ARG A 679 15.80 -24.20 -15.02
C ARG A 679 15.78 -25.15 -13.82
N ASN A 680 16.14 -24.66 -12.64
CA ASN A 680 16.29 -25.44 -11.41
C ASN A 680 15.94 -24.66 -10.15
N HIS A 681 14.78 -24.00 -10.17
CA HIS A 681 14.22 -23.23 -9.05
C HIS A 681 15.19 -22.17 -8.51
N GLY A 682 15.95 -21.51 -9.41
CA GLY A 682 16.85 -20.42 -9.05
C GLY A 682 18.26 -20.84 -8.60
N ASP A 683 18.61 -22.12 -8.66
CA ASP A 683 19.97 -22.54 -8.29
C ASP A 683 21.04 -22.11 -9.30
N HIS A 684 20.65 -21.94 -10.56
CA HIS A 684 21.48 -21.41 -11.64
C HIS A 684 20.67 -20.52 -12.57
N TRP A 685 21.29 -19.45 -13.05
CA TRP A 685 20.64 -18.45 -13.90
C TRP A 685 21.35 -18.28 -15.24
N GLU A 686 20.56 -18.09 -16.28
CA GLU A 686 20.99 -17.71 -17.63
C GLU A 686 20.43 -16.31 -17.92
N VAL A 687 21.23 -15.42 -18.47
CA VAL A 687 20.75 -14.16 -19.06
C VAL A 687 20.23 -14.48 -20.45
N ILE A 688 18.94 -14.22 -20.71
CA ILE A 688 18.29 -14.57 -21.98
C ILE A 688 17.83 -13.34 -22.77
N SER A 689 18.32 -12.15 -22.39
CA SER A 689 18.04 -10.92 -23.15
C SER A 689 19.18 -9.93 -23.08
N PRO A 690 19.29 -8.98 -24.02
CA PRO A 690 19.99 -7.72 -23.79
C PRO A 690 19.25 -6.90 -22.73
N ASP A 691 19.70 -5.66 -22.44
CA ASP A 691 18.91 -4.68 -21.71
C ASP A 691 17.67 -4.32 -22.54
N LEU A 692 16.47 -4.60 -22.01
CA LEU A 692 15.20 -4.48 -22.71
C LEU A 692 14.51 -3.13 -22.51
N THR A 693 15.18 -2.20 -21.81
CA THR A 693 14.69 -0.87 -21.44
C THR A 693 15.18 0.21 -22.39
N ARG A 694 14.73 1.45 -22.20
CA ARG A 694 15.24 2.60 -22.98
C ARG A 694 16.66 3.00 -22.62
N GLN A 695 17.16 2.57 -21.46
CA GLN A 695 18.50 2.89 -20.95
C GLN A 695 18.76 4.40 -20.86
N ASP A 696 17.76 5.19 -20.47
CA ASP A 696 17.87 6.64 -20.31
C ASP A 696 18.83 6.99 -19.17
N PRO A 697 20.01 7.58 -19.42
CA PRO A 697 20.99 7.84 -18.37
C PRO A 697 20.48 8.82 -17.31
N SER A 698 19.58 9.74 -17.67
CA SER A 698 19.04 10.74 -16.76
C SER A 698 18.09 10.11 -15.75
N ARG A 699 17.33 9.09 -16.15
CA ARG A 699 16.41 8.34 -15.30
C ARG A 699 17.13 7.30 -14.46
N ILE A 700 18.15 6.65 -15.03
CA ILE A 700 19.01 5.69 -14.31
C ILE A 700 19.80 6.39 -13.19
N ALA A 701 20.20 7.64 -13.39
CA ALA A 701 20.91 8.45 -12.40
C ALA A 701 20.00 8.98 -11.27
N GLY A 702 18.70 8.78 -11.35
CA GLY A 702 17.75 9.19 -10.32
C GLY A 702 17.92 8.43 -8.99
N ASN A 703 17.24 8.91 -7.94
CA ASN A 703 17.30 8.28 -6.61
C ASN A 703 16.27 7.15 -6.42
N VAL A 704 15.49 6.81 -7.45
CA VAL A 704 14.56 5.67 -7.49
C VAL A 704 14.94 4.77 -8.66
N PRO A 705 15.10 3.45 -8.46
CA PRO A 705 15.39 2.52 -9.56
C PRO A 705 14.36 2.64 -10.68
N HIS A 706 14.84 2.77 -11.91
CA HIS A 706 14.06 2.92 -13.13
C HIS A 706 14.78 2.29 -14.33
N CYS A 707 14.10 2.23 -15.47
CA CYS A 707 14.52 1.46 -16.64
C CYS A 707 14.68 -0.02 -16.27
N THR A 708 13.57 -0.63 -15.88
CA THR A 708 13.46 -2.02 -15.44
C THR A 708 12.22 -2.69 -16.00
N ILE A 709 12.24 -4.02 -16.06
CA ILE A 709 11.07 -4.85 -16.41
C ILE A 709 10.10 -4.83 -15.22
N THR A 710 8.83 -4.56 -15.50
CA THR A 710 7.75 -4.50 -14.51
C THR A 710 6.79 -5.70 -14.60
N THR A 711 6.75 -6.36 -15.75
CA THR A 711 5.81 -7.47 -15.99
C THR A 711 6.35 -8.44 -17.02
N ILE A 712 6.09 -9.73 -16.83
CA ILE A 712 6.51 -10.83 -17.69
C ILE A 712 5.32 -11.74 -17.91
N SER A 713 5.13 -12.24 -19.13
CA SER A 713 4.18 -13.30 -19.44
C SER A 713 4.82 -14.36 -20.32
N GLU A 714 4.72 -15.65 -19.93
CA GLU A 714 5.02 -16.78 -20.79
C GLU A 714 3.73 -17.30 -21.44
N SER A 715 3.78 -17.62 -22.73
CA SER A 715 2.64 -18.19 -23.43
C SER A 715 2.28 -19.57 -22.85
N PRO A 716 1.04 -19.79 -22.44
CA PRO A 716 0.59 -21.11 -22.01
C PRO A 716 0.49 -22.12 -23.15
N LEU A 717 0.61 -21.68 -24.41
CA LEU A 717 0.56 -22.55 -25.60
C LEU A 717 1.96 -22.99 -26.04
N LYS A 718 3.00 -22.21 -25.73
CA LYS A 718 4.34 -22.48 -26.28
C LYS A 718 5.43 -22.00 -25.29
N PRO A 719 6.25 -22.93 -24.78
CA PRO A 719 7.34 -22.58 -23.87
C PRO A 719 8.36 -21.67 -24.56
N GLY A 720 8.83 -20.66 -23.81
CA GLY A 720 9.82 -19.68 -24.28
C GLY A 720 9.27 -18.63 -25.26
N ASN A 721 7.95 -18.61 -25.54
CA ASN A 721 7.29 -17.47 -26.15
C ASN A 721 6.94 -16.49 -25.01
N LEU A 722 7.67 -15.36 -24.92
CA LEU A 722 7.62 -14.43 -23.80
C LEU A 722 7.32 -13.01 -24.26
N LEU A 723 6.51 -12.32 -23.49
CA LEU A 723 6.26 -10.88 -23.62
C LEU A 723 6.64 -10.19 -22.30
N VAL A 724 7.36 -9.09 -22.36
CA VAL A 724 7.72 -8.28 -21.20
C VAL A 724 7.33 -6.81 -21.41
N GLY A 725 6.96 -6.14 -20.32
CA GLY A 725 6.72 -4.71 -20.25
C GLY A 725 7.69 -4.04 -19.28
N THR A 726 7.98 -2.74 -19.47
CA THR A 726 8.93 -1.97 -18.67
C THR A 726 8.30 -0.72 -18.06
N ASP A 727 8.95 -0.18 -17.02
CA ASP A 727 8.56 1.07 -16.36
C ASP A 727 8.78 2.32 -17.23
N ASP A 728 9.52 2.18 -18.32
CA ASP A 728 9.78 3.23 -19.32
C ASP A 728 9.01 3.01 -20.64
N GLY A 729 7.96 2.19 -20.62
CA GLY A 729 6.93 2.07 -21.64
C GLY A 729 7.26 1.17 -22.82
N LEU A 730 8.24 0.27 -22.73
CA LEU A 730 8.54 -0.66 -23.79
C LEU A 730 7.79 -1.99 -23.62
N LEU A 731 7.37 -2.57 -24.75
CA LEU A 731 6.92 -3.95 -24.88
C LEU A 731 7.92 -4.69 -25.76
N GLN A 732 8.48 -5.79 -25.25
CA GLN A 732 9.47 -6.61 -25.93
C GLN A 732 9.00 -8.06 -26.01
N TRP A 733 9.06 -8.65 -27.19
CA TRP A 733 8.57 -10.01 -27.47
C TRP A 733 9.65 -10.93 -27.98
N THR A 734 9.79 -12.12 -27.43
CA THR A 734 10.59 -13.23 -27.98
C THR A 734 9.70 -14.43 -28.28
N LYS A 735 9.96 -15.13 -29.39
CA LYS A 735 9.25 -16.37 -29.80
C LYS A 735 10.15 -17.61 -29.72
N ASP A 736 11.42 -17.44 -29.34
CA ASP A 736 12.49 -18.41 -29.46
C ASP A 736 13.31 -18.58 -28.16
N GLY A 737 12.71 -18.27 -27.02
CA GLY A 737 13.31 -18.46 -25.70
C GLY A 737 14.38 -17.47 -25.33
N GLY A 738 14.34 -16.27 -25.93
CA GLY A 738 15.26 -15.17 -25.69
C GLY A 738 16.43 -15.08 -26.64
N ASN A 739 16.49 -15.93 -27.71
CA ASN A 739 17.55 -15.82 -28.72
C ASN A 739 17.42 -14.55 -29.58
N SER A 740 16.17 -14.11 -29.80
CA SER A 740 15.88 -12.84 -30.46
C SER A 740 14.73 -12.11 -29.77
N TRP A 741 14.77 -10.77 -29.79
CA TRP A 741 13.77 -9.89 -29.19
C TRP A 741 13.28 -8.87 -30.21
N ALA A 742 11.97 -8.67 -30.26
CA ALA A 742 11.31 -7.68 -31.10
C ALA A 742 10.62 -6.65 -30.19
N ARG A 743 10.91 -5.38 -30.44
CA ARG A 743 10.22 -4.28 -29.81
C ARG A 743 8.85 -4.11 -30.49
N VAL A 744 7.77 -4.32 -29.76
CA VAL A 744 6.40 -4.30 -30.27
C VAL A 744 5.55 -3.13 -29.72
N SER A 745 6.12 -2.31 -28.85
CA SER A 745 5.49 -1.08 -28.36
C SER A 745 5.34 0.00 -29.43
N ASP A 746 6.16 -0.02 -30.47
CA ASP A 746 6.12 1.00 -31.55
C ASP A 746 4.84 0.95 -32.39
N SER A 747 4.12 -0.16 -32.37
CA SER A 747 2.86 -0.41 -33.08
C SER A 747 1.59 -0.14 -32.24
N LEU A 748 1.73 0.34 -31.00
CA LEU A 748 0.59 0.80 -30.20
C LEU A 748 -0.10 1.98 -30.87
N PRO A 749 -1.45 2.03 -30.90
CA PRO A 749 -2.21 3.10 -31.58
C PRO A 749 -2.09 4.44 -30.86
N PHE A 750 -1.88 4.40 -29.58
CA PHE A 750 -1.52 5.51 -28.74
C PHE A 750 -0.11 5.26 -28.19
N LYS A 751 0.77 6.24 -28.28
CA LYS A 751 2.09 6.14 -27.67
C LYS A 751 2.05 6.84 -26.33
N PRO A 752 1.83 6.11 -25.22
CA PRO A 752 2.24 6.61 -23.93
C PRO A 752 3.77 6.67 -24.00
N LEU A 753 4.30 7.86 -24.20
CA LEU A 753 5.72 8.08 -24.19
C LEU A 753 6.18 7.87 -22.75
N ASP A 754 6.84 6.75 -22.47
CA ASP A 754 7.51 6.48 -21.20
C ASP A 754 6.59 6.13 -20.01
N TRP A 755 5.35 5.69 -20.24
CA TRP A 755 4.42 5.31 -19.19
C TRP A 755 4.67 3.89 -18.69
N TRP A 756 4.39 3.68 -17.44
CA TRP A 756 4.58 2.41 -16.75
C TRP A 756 3.68 1.31 -17.34
N CYS A 757 4.28 0.24 -17.90
CA CYS A 757 3.54 -0.94 -18.27
C CYS A 757 3.17 -1.72 -17.00
N SER A 758 1.87 -1.76 -16.66
CA SER A 758 1.39 -2.40 -15.44
C SER A 758 1.25 -3.91 -15.58
N ARG A 759 0.76 -4.41 -16.74
CA ARG A 759 0.61 -5.85 -16.97
C ARG A 759 0.70 -6.21 -18.45
N VAL A 760 1.31 -7.37 -18.73
CA VAL A 760 1.20 -8.06 -20.02
C VAL A 760 0.69 -9.47 -19.81
N VAL A 761 -0.15 -9.95 -20.74
CA VAL A 761 -0.72 -11.31 -20.72
C VAL A 761 -0.68 -11.91 -22.12
N LEU A 762 -0.01 -13.05 -22.29
CA LEU A 762 -0.07 -13.88 -23.49
C LEU A 762 -1.27 -14.82 -23.39
N SER A 763 -2.12 -14.77 -24.42
CA SER A 763 -3.39 -15.51 -24.46
C SER A 763 -3.18 -17.02 -24.50
N ARG A 764 -4.09 -17.75 -23.86
CA ARG A 764 -4.20 -19.20 -24.01
C ARG A 764 -5.06 -19.66 -25.19
N HIS A 765 -5.78 -18.71 -25.79
CA HIS A 765 -6.70 -19.01 -26.92
C HIS A 765 -6.08 -18.75 -28.30
N GLY A 766 -4.89 -18.10 -28.35
CA GLY A 766 -4.19 -17.84 -29.62
C GLY A 766 -2.72 -17.49 -29.44
N GLU A 767 -1.81 -18.15 -30.18
CA GLU A 767 -0.36 -17.98 -30.00
C GLU A 767 0.13 -16.54 -30.24
N GLY A 768 -0.49 -15.79 -31.14
CA GLY A 768 -0.17 -14.39 -31.44
C GLY A 768 -1.02 -13.38 -30.70
N LYS A 769 -1.92 -13.83 -29.83
CA LYS A 769 -2.85 -12.97 -29.08
C LYS A 769 -2.24 -12.59 -27.74
N ALA A 770 -2.33 -11.30 -27.38
CA ALA A 770 -1.86 -10.79 -26.10
C ALA A 770 -2.60 -9.52 -25.70
N TYR A 771 -2.46 -9.19 -24.42
CA TYR A 771 -2.98 -7.95 -23.81
C TYR A 771 -1.86 -7.20 -23.13
N ALA A 772 -1.96 -5.85 -23.11
CA ALA A 772 -1.05 -4.99 -22.37
C ALA A 772 -1.82 -3.83 -21.73
N THR A 773 -1.50 -3.51 -20.49
CA THR A 773 -2.05 -2.36 -19.75
C THR A 773 -0.95 -1.41 -19.31
N PHE A 774 -1.31 -0.12 -19.20
CA PHE A 774 -0.39 0.93 -18.76
C PHE A 774 -1.08 1.83 -17.74
N THR A 775 -0.28 2.45 -16.88
CA THR A 775 -0.74 3.48 -15.93
C THR A 775 -0.08 4.81 -16.23
N GLY A 776 -0.88 5.88 -16.29
CA GLY A 776 -0.42 7.25 -16.54
C GLY A 776 -0.51 8.17 -15.33
N TYR A 777 -0.92 7.70 -14.16
CA TYR A 777 -1.13 8.57 -12.99
C TYR A 777 0.14 9.28 -12.49
N ARG A 778 1.33 8.75 -12.86
CA ARG A 778 2.62 9.42 -12.57
C ARG A 778 2.89 10.63 -13.48
N GLU A 779 2.06 10.84 -14.46
CA GLU A 779 2.00 11.98 -15.37
C GLU A 779 0.63 12.69 -15.29
N ASP A 780 -0.11 12.48 -14.18
CA ASP A 780 -1.47 12.98 -13.91
C ASP A 780 -2.50 12.62 -14.99
N ASP A 781 -2.33 11.47 -15.64
CA ASP A 781 -3.31 10.89 -16.56
C ASP A 781 -3.94 9.64 -15.95
N PHE A 782 -5.19 9.75 -15.54
CA PHE A 782 -5.92 8.70 -14.85
C PHE A 782 -6.77 7.83 -15.78
N ARG A 783 -6.74 8.08 -17.09
CA ARG A 783 -7.50 7.28 -18.07
C ARG A 783 -7.05 5.82 -18.10
N PRO A 784 -8.00 4.87 -18.40
CA PRO A 784 -7.67 3.46 -18.54
C PRO A 784 -6.94 3.19 -19.86
N PHE A 785 -5.84 2.45 -19.81
CA PHE A 785 -5.08 2.05 -20.99
C PHE A 785 -4.97 0.53 -21.06
N ILE A 786 -5.70 -0.07 -21.99
CA ILE A 786 -5.69 -1.51 -22.26
C ILE A 786 -5.70 -1.77 -23.75
N PHE A 787 -4.77 -2.61 -24.21
CA PHE A 787 -4.58 -2.94 -25.62
C PHE A 787 -4.56 -4.43 -25.83
N LYS A 788 -5.05 -4.85 -27.02
CA LYS A 788 -5.08 -6.24 -27.49
C LYS A 788 -4.37 -6.35 -28.83
N THR A 789 -3.58 -7.40 -29.01
CA THR A 789 -3.03 -7.82 -30.31
C THR A 789 -3.47 -9.25 -30.61
N THR A 790 -3.51 -9.61 -31.91
CA THR A 790 -3.75 -10.99 -32.39
C THR A 790 -2.66 -11.49 -33.35
N ASN A 791 -1.59 -10.69 -33.54
CA ASN A 791 -0.55 -10.92 -34.52
C ASN A 791 0.86 -10.68 -33.96
N HIS A 792 1.11 -11.10 -32.70
CA HIS A 792 2.38 -10.98 -32.02
C HIS A 792 2.87 -9.51 -31.85
N GLY A 793 1.93 -8.58 -31.69
CA GLY A 793 2.27 -7.18 -31.50
C GLY A 793 2.64 -6.41 -32.77
N GLU A 794 2.43 -6.97 -33.96
CA GLU A 794 2.58 -6.24 -35.23
C GLU A 794 1.57 -5.09 -35.32
N SER A 795 0.41 -5.25 -34.70
CA SER A 795 -0.58 -4.19 -34.47
C SER A 795 -1.32 -4.41 -33.15
N TRP A 796 -1.76 -3.32 -32.55
CA TRP A 796 -2.54 -3.31 -31.32
C TRP A 796 -3.84 -2.53 -31.52
N ILE A 797 -4.90 -2.94 -30.87
CA ILE A 797 -6.18 -2.22 -30.78
C ILE A 797 -6.48 -1.88 -29.32
N GLU A 798 -7.01 -0.70 -29.07
CA GLU A 798 -7.51 -0.32 -27.75
C GLU A 798 -8.86 -1.01 -27.49
N ILE A 799 -9.03 -1.55 -26.28
CA ILE A 799 -10.24 -2.28 -25.87
C ILE A 799 -10.80 -1.74 -24.54
N LYS A 800 -10.61 -0.43 -24.27
CA LYS A 800 -11.08 0.17 -23.01
C LYS A 800 -12.63 0.30 -22.93
N GLY A 801 -13.34 0.28 -24.08
CA GLY A 801 -14.79 0.43 -24.10
C GLY A 801 -15.28 1.63 -23.26
N ASN A 802 -16.19 1.34 -22.34
CA ASN A 802 -16.80 2.26 -21.38
C ASN A 802 -16.14 2.25 -19.99
N LEU A 803 -14.90 1.73 -19.84
CA LEU A 803 -14.20 1.83 -18.54
C LEU A 803 -14.12 3.29 -18.07
N PRO A 804 -14.34 3.56 -16.78
CA PRO A 804 -14.18 4.91 -16.23
C PRO A 804 -12.72 5.35 -16.25
N ASP A 805 -12.47 6.63 -15.99
CA ASP A 805 -11.11 7.18 -15.86
C ASP A 805 -10.46 6.70 -14.57
N GLU A 806 -10.02 5.45 -14.60
CA GLU A 806 -9.32 4.74 -13.52
C GLU A 806 -8.11 4.00 -14.11
N PRO A 807 -6.89 4.21 -13.57
CA PRO A 807 -5.70 3.49 -14.01
C PRO A 807 -5.85 1.97 -13.83
N ILE A 808 -5.41 1.20 -14.82
CA ILE A 808 -5.50 -0.26 -14.81
C ILE A 808 -4.19 -0.86 -14.31
N ASN A 809 -4.23 -1.59 -13.19
CA ASN A 809 -3.08 -2.27 -12.61
C ASN A 809 -2.87 -3.68 -13.18
N VAL A 810 -3.95 -4.38 -13.51
CA VAL A 810 -3.90 -5.78 -13.90
C VAL A 810 -5.00 -6.12 -14.90
N VAL A 811 -4.69 -7.03 -15.81
CA VAL A 811 -5.65 -7.69 -16.71
C VAL A 811 -5.44 -9.19 -16.65
N ALA A 812 -6.52 -9.98 -16.71
CA ALA A 812 -6.48 -11.42 -16.94
C ALA A 812 -7.51 -11.86 -17.98
N GLU A 813 -7.12 -12.86 -18.78
CA GLU A 813 -8.01 -13.53 -19.74
C GLU A 813 -8.64 -14.76 -19.08
N ASP A 814 -9.94 -14.92 -19.27
CA ASP A 814 -10.63 -16.10 -18.78
C ASP A 814 -10.05 -17.38 -19.39
N PRO A 815 -9.84 -18.44 -18.59
CA PRO A 815 -9.22 -19.66 -19.08
C PRO A 815 -10.08 -20.48 -20.06
N VAL A 816 -11.36 -20.21 -20.18
CA VAL A 816 -12.33 -21.00 -20.96
C VAL A 816 -12.92 -20.19 -22.12
N ASN A 817 -13.28 -18.92 -21.87
CA ASN A 817 -13.92 -18.04 -22.84
C ASN A 817 -13.01 -16.87 -23.21
N GLU A 818 -12.57 -16.81 -24.47
CA GLU A 818 -11.66 -15.77 -24.98
C GLU A 818 -12.25 -14.35 -25.02
N ASN A 819 -13.56 -14.20 -24.88
CA ASN A 819 -14.25 -12.92 -24.84
C ASN A 819 -14.43 -12.38 -23.43
N VAL A 820 -14.17 -13.21 -22.42
CA VAL A 820 -14.23 -12.80 -21.01
C VAL A 820 -12.87 -12.35 -20.53
N LEU A 821 -12.79 -11.11 -20.09
CA LEU A 821 -11.60 -10.51 -19.49
C LEU A 821 -11.98 -9.87 -18.15
N TYR A 822 -11.00 -9.80 -17.27
CA TYR A 822 -11.11 -9.13 -15.98
C TYR A 822 -10.02 -8.08 -15.87
N VAL A 823 -10.34 -6.90 -15.33
CA VAL A 823 -9.36 -5.86 -15.01
C VAL A 823 -9.51 -5.42 -13.56
N GLY A 824 -8.37 -5.22 -12.91
CA GLY A 824 -8.27 -4.53 -11.63
C GLY A 824 -7.77 -3.11 -11.84
N THR A 825 -8.52 -2.15 -11.32
CA THR A 825 -8.21 -0.72 -11.39
C THR A 825 -7.82 -0.17 -10.01
N GLU A 826 -7.56 1.11 -9.92
CA GLU A 826 -7.33 1.80 -8.64
C GLU A 826 -8.59 1.88 -7.76
N LEU A 827 -9.79 1.60 -8.29
CA LEU A 827 -11.04 1.71 -7.54
C LEU A 827 -11.97 0.50 -7.65
N GLY A 828 -11.53 -0.62 -8.23
CA GLY A 828 -12.36 -1.82 -8.28
C GLY A 828 -11.97 -2.88 -9.30
N VAL A 829 -12.93 -3.76 -9.60
CA VAL A 829 -12.81 -4.84 -10.60
C VAL A 829 -13.91 -4.70 -11.63
N TYR A 830 -13.52 -4.76 -12.88
CA TYR A 830 -14.45 -4.79 -14.01
C TYR A 830 -14.26 -6.07 -14.81
N ALA A 831 -15.33 -6.54 -15.43
CA ALA A 831 -15.30 -7.66 -16.36
C ALA A 831 -16.00 -7.31 -17.67
N THR A 832 -15.57 -7.96 -18.73
CA THR A 832 -16.22 -7.93 -20.06
C THR A 832 -16.56 -9.34 -20.50
N ILE A 833 -17.64 -9.49 -21.25
CA ILE A 833 -18.06 -10.76 -21.87
C ILE A 833 -18.05 -10.71 -23.40
N ASP A 834 -17.63 -9.60 -23.96
CA ASP A 834 -17.66 -9.29 -25.41
C ASP A 834 -16.29 -8.91 -25.98
N GLY A 835 -15.21 -9.23 -25.24
CA GLY A 835 -13.82 -9.01 -25.63
C GLY A 835 -13.34 -7.59 -25.51
N GLY A 836 -13.92 -6.81 -24.59
CA GLY A 836 -13.52 -5.46 -24.24
C GLY A 836 -14.28 -4.35 -24.96
N LYS A 837 -15.44 -4.63 -25.54
CA LYS A 837 -16.31 -3.60 -26.10
C LYS A 837 -17.11 -2.88 -25.01
N THR A 838 -17.62 -3.67 -24.05
CA THR A 838 -18.30 -3.16 -22.85
C THR A 838 -17.71 -3.80 -21.60
N TRP A 839 -17.67 -3.01 -20.52
CA TRP A 839 -17.15 -3.41 -19.22
C TRP A 839 -18.17 -3.08 -18.13
N GLU A 840 -18.31 -4.01 -17.18
CA GLU A 840 -19.23 -3.88 -16.06
C GLU A 840 -18.48 -4.10 -14.74
N THR A 841 -18.89 -3.41 -13.67
CA THR A 841 -18.41 -3.73 -12.33
C THR A 841 -18.78 -5.16 -11.99
N LEU A 842 -17.85 -5.92 -11.41
CA LEU A 842 -18.05 -7.32 -11.14
C LEU A 842 -18.48 -7.57 -9.69
N GLY A 843 -19.72 -8.02 -9.49
CA GLY A 843 -20.22 -8.48 -8.18
C GLY A 843 -20.50 -7.38 -7.16
N LYS A 844 -20.95 -7.81 -5.97
CA LYS A 844 -21.28 -6.96 -4.82
C LYS A 844 -20.30 -7.22 -3.67
N GLY A 845 -20.08 -6.21 -2.82
CA GLY A 845 -19.31 -6.36 -1.57
C GLY A 845 -17.83 -6.04 -1.69
N LEU A 846 -17.28 -5.76 -2.87
CA LEU A 846 -15.96 -5.17 -3.02
C LEU A 846 -16.07 -3.65 -2.81
N PRO A 847 -15.36 -3.06 -1.86
CA PRO A 847 -15.32 -1.60 -1.70
C PRO A 847 -14.50 -0.93 -2.80
N ARG A 848 -14.52 0.40 -2.88
CA ARG A 848 -13.73 1.18 -3.83
C ARG A 848 -12.27 1.22 -3.40
N VAL A 849 -11.50 0.21 -3.80
CA VAL A 849 -10.10 0.02 -3.40
C VAL A 849 -9.22 -0.32 -4.59
N ALA A 850 -7.94 0.02 -4.50
CA ALA A 850 -6.96 -0.34 -5.51
C ALA A 850 -6.77 -1.88 -5.57
N VAL A 851 -7.01 -2.45 -6.74
CA VAL A 851 -6.79 -3.86 -7.04
C VAL A 851 -5.50 -3.98 -7.84
N HIS A 852 -4.45 -4.43 -7.18
CA HIS A 852 -3.12 -4.51 -7.78
C HIS A 852 -2.89 -5.79 -8.58
N ASP A 853 -3.54 -6.88 -8.16
CA ASP A 853 -3.36 -8.16 -8.84
C ASP A 853 -4.60 -9.04 -8.73
N LEU A 854 -4.76 -9.97 -9.69
CA LEU A 854 -5.86 -10.93 -9.70
C LEU A 854 -5.45 -12.23 -10.37
N VAL A 855 -6.04 -13.33 -9.91
CA VAL A 855 -5.79 -14.67 -10.43
C VAL A 855 -7.07 -15.50 -10.42
N ILE A 856 -7.30 -16.28 -11.49
CA ILE A 856 -8.38 -17.27 -11.54
C ILE A 856 -7.80 -18.62 -11.13
N HIS A 857 -8.33 -19.21 -10.05
CA HIS A 857 -7.87 -20.52 -9.61
C HIS A 857 -8.17 -21.59 -10.66
N PRO A 858 -7.15 -22.32 -11.18
CA PRO A 858 -7.34 -23.16 -12.37
C PRO A 858 -8.28 -24.35 -12.16
N ARG A 859 -8.41 -24.87 -10.93
CA ARG A 859 -9.30 -25.99 -10.57
C ARG A 859 -10.65 -25.49 -10.05
N ASP A 860 -10.64 -24.61 -9.04
CA ASP A 860 -11.86 -24.23 -8.31
C ASP A 860 -12.63 -23.09 -8.99
N ARG A 861 -12.03 -22.45 -10.00
CA ARG A 861 -12.65 -21.35 -10.77
C ARG A 861 -13.06 -20.16 -9.92
N ASP A 862 -12.39 -19.98 -8.79
CA ASP A 862 -12.53 -18.78 -7.98
C ASP A 862 -11.68 -17.66 -8.57
N LEU A 863 -12.22 -16.45 -8.64
CA LEU A 863 -11.45 -15.25 -8.96
C LEU A 863 -10.97 -14.63 -7.65
N VAL A 864 -9.67 -14.62 -7.46
CA VAL A 864 -9.01 -14.06 -6.26
C VAL A 864 -8.35 -12.75 -6.62
N VAL A 865 -8.62 -11.68 -5.87
CA VAL A 865 -8.01 -10.37 -6.05
C VAL A 865 -7.21 -9.95 -4.84
N GLY A 866 -6.03 -9.36 -5.09
CA GLY A 866 -5.19 -8.71 -4.09
C GLY A 866 -5.40 -7.21 -4.11
N THR A 867 -5.91 -6.65 -3.00
CA THR A 867 -6.13 -5.21 -2.87
C THR A 867 -4.99 -4.55 -2.10
N HIS A 868 -4.63 -3.33 -2.47
CA HIS A 868 -3.63 -2.55 -1.73
C HIS A 868 -4.25 -1.71 -0.61
N ALA A 869 -5.29 -2.28 0.04
CA ALA A 869 -6.08 -1.57 1.03
C ALA A 869 -6.72 -2.47 2.10
N LYS A 870 -7.34 -3.58 1.70
CA LYS A 870 -8.20 -4.41 2.57
C LYS A 870 -7.96 -5.92 2.43
N GLY A 871 -6.75 -6.32 2.05
CA GLY A 871 -6.41 -7.73 1.90
C GLY A 871 -6.93 -8.34 0.60
N PHE A 872 -7.34 -9.60 0.66
CA PHE A 872 -7.88 -10.33 -0.48
C PHE A 872 -9.40 -10.35 -0.51
N TYR A 873 -9.93 -10.47 -1.73
CA TYR A 873 -11.33 -10.81 -1.94
C TYR A 873 -11.42 -11.99 -2.91
N ILE A 874 -12.42 -12.84 -2.72
CA ILE A 874 -12.65 -14.02 -3.54
C ILE A 874 -14.08 -13.99 -4.07
N LEU A 875 -14.21 -14.08 -5.38
CA LEU A 875 -15.48 -14.36 -6.05
C LEU A 875 -15.53 -15.86 -6.30
N ASP A 876 -16.28 -16.57 -5.45
CA ASP A 876 -16.35 -18.03 -5.49
C ASP A 876 -17.07 -18.47 -6.78
N ASP A 877 -16.46 -19.38 -7.55
CA ASP A 877 -16.99 -20.03 -8.77
C ASP A 877 -17.49 -19.07 -9.86
N VAL A 878 -16.59 -18.60 -10.71
CA VAL A 878 -16.91 -17.76 -11.89
C VAL A 878 -17.33 -18.58 -13.13
N THR A 879 -17.59 -19.89 -12.98
CA THR A 879 -18.00 -20.76 -14.11
C THR A 879 -19.17 -20.21 -14.94
N PRO A 880 -20.20 -19.60 -14.35
CA PRO A 880 -21.29 -19.02 -15.15
C PRO A 880 -20.82 -17.98 -16.15
N LEU A 881 -19.75 -17.21 -15.84
CA LEU A 881 -19.20 -16.21 -16.76
C LEU A 881 -18.57 -16.82 -18.01
N HIS A 882 -18.18 -18.10 -17.98
CA HIS A 882 -17.68 -18.81 -19.16
C HIS A 882 -18.75 -19.01 -20.24
N GLU A 883 -20.01 -19.09 -19.84
CA GLU A 883 -21.16 -19.42 -20.71
C GLU A 883 -22.05 -18.21 -20.98
N ILE A 884 -21.86 -17.12 -20.18
CA ILE A 884 -22.67 -15.92 -20.35
C ILE A 884 -22.35 -15.23 -21.67
N SER A 885 -23.39 -14.84 -22.39
CA SER A 885 -23.32 -14.15 -23.67
C SER A 885 -24.64 -13.40 -23.91
N GLU A 886 -24.70 -12.51 -24.88
CA GLU A 886 -25.96 -11.88 -25.27
C GLU A 886 -27.02 -12.93 -25.59
N ALA A 887 -26.63 -14.00 -26.33
CA ALA A 887 -27.55 -15.07 -26.70
C ALA A 887 -28.15 -15.81 -25.49
N THR A 888 -27.33 -16.15 -24.46
CA THR A 888 -27.83 -16.83 -23.25
C THR A 888 -28.67 -15.92 -22.36
N GLN A 889 -28.55 -14.61 -22.49
CA GLN A 889 -29.38 -13.64 -21.75
C GLN A 889 -30.70 -13.35 -22.46
N GLU A 890 -30.78 -13.54 -23.76
CA GLU A 890 -32.01 -13.39 -24.56
C GLU A 890 -32.90 -14.66 -24.57
N GLU A 891 -32.35 -15.81 -24.16
CA GLU A 891 -33.13 -17.04 -24.01
C GLU A 891 -34.22 -16.89 -22.94
N GLU A 892 -35.36 -17.56 -23.06
CA GLU A 892 -36.44 -17.54 -22.08
C GLU A 892 -35.92 -17.96 -20.71
N ALA A 893 -35.06 -18.97 -20.66
CA ALA A 893 -34.31 -19.40 -19.49
C ALA A 893 -33.05 -20.15 -19.90
N TYR A 894 -31.99 -20.01 -19.11
CA TYR A 894 -30.74 -20.75 -19.27
C TYR A 894 -30.25 -21.24 -17.91
N LEU A 895 -29.95 -22.52 -17.79
CA LEU A 895 -29.35 -23.09 -16.57
C LEU A 895 -27.86 -23.32 -16.80
N PHE A 896 -27.02 -22.48 -16.18
CA PHE A 896 -25.57 -22.56 -16.32
C PHE A 896 -25.02 -23.87 -15.75
N ARG A 897 -23.86 -24.26 -16.25
CA ARG A 897 -23.14 -25.42 -15.74
C ARG A 897 -22.93 -25.31 -14.23
N VAL A 898 -23.27 -26.38 -13.53
CA VAL A 898 -23.07 -26.48 -12.07
C VAL A 898 -21.74 -27.18 -11.80
N GLN A 899 -20.89 -26.60 -10.96
CA GLN A 899 -19.64 -27.22 -10.56
C GLN A 899 -19.84 -28.32 -9.52
N ASP A 900 -18.94 -29.33 -9.55
CA ASP A 900 -18.82 -30.28 -8.45
C ASP A 900 -18.41 -29.57 -7.19
N ALA A 901 -18.94 -30.00 -6.04
CA ALA A 901 -18.63 -29.37 -4.78
C ALA A 901 -18.18 -30.38 -3.70
N ILE A 902 -17.30 -29.96 -2.83
CA ILE A 902 -16.81 -30.77 -1.72
C ILE A 902 -17.66 -30.51 -0.49
N LYS A 903 -18.24 -31.57 0.06
CA LYS A 903 -18.92 -31.49 1.37
C LYS A 903 -17.88 -31.59 2.48
N TRP A 904 -17.36 -30.44 2.90
CA TRP A 904 -16.40 -30.36 3.98
C TRP A 904 -16.99 -30.76 5.32
N GLN A 905 -16.26 -31.55 6.10
CA GLN A 905 -16.63 -31.86 7.47
C GLN A 905 -16.12 -30.76 8.38
N MET A 906 -17.04 -29.95 8.88
CA MET A 906 -16.70 -28.89 9.82
C MET A 906 -16.24 -29.45 11.16
N VAL A 907 -15.17 -28.87 11.70
CA VAL A 907 -14.58 -29.22 13.00
C VAL A 907 -14.88 -28.08 13.95
N ARG A 908 -15.36 -28.40 15.15
CA ARG A 908 -15.57 -27.37 16.18
C ARG A 908 -14.20 -26.77 16.54
N GLY A 909 -13.99 -25.53 16.15
CA GLY A 909 -12.91 -24.71 16.63
C GLY A 909 -13.24 -24.02 17.96
N GLU A 910 -12.32 -23.24 18.48
CA GLU A 910 -12.57 -22.37 19.60
C GLU A 910 -13.64 -21.35 19.24
N THR A 911 -14.73 -21.32 20.05
CA THR A 911 -15.88 -20.44 19.85
C THR A 911 -16.00 -19.37 20.93
N THR A 912 -15.02 -19.28 21.83
CA THR A 912 -15.09 -18.46 23.07
C THR A 912 -13.96 -17.43 23.17
N SER A 913 -13.48 -16.90 22.05
CA SER A 913 -12.34 -15.98 21.99
C SER A 913 -12.70 -14.48 22.10
N GLY A 914 -13.98 -14.17 22.36
CA GLY A 914 -14.48 -12.79 22.38
C GLY A 914 -14.55 -12.16 20.97
N ASP A 915 -14.86 -10.86 20.92
CA ASP A 915 -15.15 -10.14 19.68
C ASP A 915 -13.93 -9.36 19.13
N ARG A 916 -12.83 -9.27 19.90
CA ARG A 916 -11.61 -8.55 19.49
C ARG A 916 -10.76 -9.39 18.53
N LYS A 917 -11.37 -9.79 17.41
CA LYS A 917 -10.69 -10.54 16.35
C LYS A 917 -11.41 -10.34 15.02
N PHE A 918 -10.66 -10.40 13.96
CA PHE A 918 -11.20 -10.52 12.61
C PHE A 918 -11.29 -12.00 12.21
N GLN A 919 -12.37 -12.36 11.52
CA GLN A 919 -12.62 -13.69 10.97
C GLN A 919 -13.13 -13.52 9.55
N SER A 920 -12.45 -14.14 8.60
CA SER A 920 -12.91 -14.17 7.22
C SER A 920 -13.92 -15.29 7.03
N GLU A 921 -15.04 -14.99 6.42
CA GLU A 921 -16.11 -15.97 6.22
C GLU A 921 -15.67 -17.12 5.30
N ASN A 922 -16.16 -18.31 5.56
CA ASN A 922 -16.04 -19.44 4.63
C ASN A 922 -16.96 -19.22 3.41
N PRO A 923 -16.63 -19.82 2.25
CA PRO A 923 -17.58 -19.94 1.16
C PRO A 923 -18.89 -20.58 1.66
N PRO A 924 -20.03 -20.29 1.01
CA PRO A 924 -21.30 -20.90 1.34
C PRO A 924 -21.22 -22.43 1.37
N ASN A 925 -21.85 -23.06 2.40
CA ASN A 925 -21.81 -24.51 2.60
C ASN A 925 -22.86 -25.21 1.72
N GLY A 926 -22.57 -25.32 0.42
CA GLY A 926 -23.49 -25.89 -0.57
C GLY A 926 -22.90 -25.89 -1.98
N VAL A 927 -23.78 -26.15 -2.93
CA VAL A 927 -23.50 -26.09 -4.38
C VAL A 927 -24.12 -24.82 -4.92
N HIS A 928 -23.36 -24.05 -5.69
CA HIS A 928 -23.85 -22.87 -6.38
C HIS A 928 -24.62 -23.32 -7.64
N ILE A 929 -25.85 -22.82 -7.77
CA ILE A 929 -26.69 -23.04 -8.95
C ILE A 929 -27.04 -21.67 -9.51
N THR A 930 -26.63 -21.42 -10.74
CA THR A 930 -26.86 -20.16 -11.42
C THR A 930 -27.75 -20.39 -12.64
N TYR A 931 -28.73 -19.50 -12.85
CA TYR A 931 -29.57 -19.50 -14.05
C TYR A 931 -29.90 -18.08 -14.46
N SER A 932 -30.28 -17.90 -15.72
CA SER A 932 -30.79 -16.62 -16.24
C SER A 932 -32.23 -16.75 -16.70
N LEU A 933 -32.99 -15.64 -16.61
CA LEU A 933 -34.32 -15.47 -17.17
C LEU A 933 -34.31 -14.27 -18.12
N GLY A 934 -34.72 -14.45 -19.36
CA GLY A 934 -34.79 -13.37 -20.33
C GLY A 934 -35.92 -12.36 -20.09
N GLN A 935 -36.86 -12.69 -19.20
CA GLN A 935 -37.94 -11.78 -18.77
C GLN A 935 -38.42 -12.11 -17.35
N THR A 936 -39.07 -11.14 -16.72
CA THR A 936 -39.73 -11.35 -15.43
C THR A 936 -41.00 -12.20 -15.63
N LEU A 937 -41.11 -13.27 -14.83
CA LEU A 937 -42.18 -14.24 -14.85
C LEU A 937 -42.99 -14.22 -13.53
N GLU A 938 -44.17 -14.89 -13.52
CA GLU A 938 -44.89 -15.15 -12.25
C GLU A 938 -44.13 -16.22 -11.45
N ALA A 939 -44.00 -16.10 -10.14
CA ALA A 939 -43.26 -17.03 -9.29
C ALA A 939 -43.66 -18.51 -9.45
N LYS A 940 -44.95 -18.80 -9.81
CA LYS A 940 -45.42 -20.15 -10.09
C LYS A 940 -44.91 -20.76 -11.40
N GLN A 941 -44.36 -19.96 -12.30
CA GLN A 941 -43.82 -20.38 -13.61
C GLN A 941 -42.35 -20.80 -13.52
N VAL A 942 -41.69 -20.51 -12.42
CA VAL A 942 -40.26 -20.84 -12.21
C VAL A 942 -40.17 -21.82 -11.03
N GLU A 943 -39.57 -22.99 -11.27
CA GLU A 943 -39.37 -24.00 -10.23
C GLU A 943 -37.96 -24.59 -10.39
N LEU A 944 -37.17 -24.58 -9.29
CA LEU A 944 -35.84 -25.18 -9.24
C LEU A 944 -35.82 -26.33 -8.23
N LYS A 945 -35.51 -27.51 -8.69
CA LYS A 945 -35.45 -28.75 -7.90
C LYS A 945 -34.14 -29.49 -8.07
N ILE A 946 -33.77 -30.22 -7.03
CA ILE A 946 -32.60 -31.09 -7.02
C ILE A 946 -33.08 -32.55 -6.95
N TYR A 947 -32.57 -33.38 -7.81
CA TYR A 947 -32.84 -34.82 -7.88
C TYR A 947 -31.57 -35.63 -7.62
N ASP A 948 -31.69 -36.77 -6.96
CA ASP A 948 -30.60 -37.74 -6.84
C ASP A 948 -30.46 -38.61 -8.09
N SER A 949 -29.44 -39.46 -8.16
CA SER A 949 -29.18 -40.38 -9.26
C SER A 949 -30.29 -41.43 -9.52
N ALA A 950 -31.23 -41.58 -8.58
CA ALA A 950 -32.43 -42.42 -8.73
C ALA A 950 -33.66 -41.62 -9.19
N ASN A 951 -33.48 -40.38 -9.65
CA ASN A 951 -34.52 -39.44 -10.06
C ASN A 951 -35.55 -39.12 -8.94
N LYS A 952 -35.12 -39.14 -7.67
CA LYS A 952 -35.93 -38.77 -6.54
C LYS A 952 -35.64 -37.31 -6.17
N GLU A 953 -36.68 -36.49 -6.07
CA GLU A 953 -36.58 -35.14 -5.54
C GLU A 953 -36.02 -35.16 -4.12
N VAL A 954 -34.90 -34.46 -3.90
CA VAL A 954 -34.23 -34.33 -2.58
C VAL A 954 -34.36 -32.93 -1.99
N MET A 955 -34.52 -31.92 -2.87
CA MET A 955 -34.65 -30.52 -2.45
C MET A 955 -35.41 -29.69 -3.47
N LYS A 956 -36.18 -28.72 -3.00
CA LYS A 956 -36.75 -27.63 -3.78
C LYS A 956 -36.16 -26.31 -3.28
N LEU A 957 -35.67 -25.46 -4.22
CA LEU A 957 -35.14 -24.15 -3.95
C LEU A 957 -36.19 -23.08 -4.27
N GLU A 958 -36.23 -22.00 -3.49
CA GLU A 958 -37.03 -20.83 -3.82
C GLU A 958 -36.30 -20.06 -4.94
N ALA A 959 -36.78 -20.21 -6.16
CA ALA A 959 -36.19 -19.63 -7.35
C ALA A 959 -36.78 -18.23 -7.60
N PRO A 960 -35.98 -17.15 -7.64
CA PRO A 960 -36.39 -15.85 -8.16
C PRO A 960 -36.98 -15.94 -9.55
N SER A 961 -37.95 -15.07 -9.87
CA SER A 961 -38.66 -15.06 -11.15
C SER A 961 -38.50 -13.74 -11.93
N GLU A 962 -37.70 -12.85 -11.42
CA GLU A 962 -37.35 -11.59 -12.06
C GLU A 962 -36.41 -11.82 -13.24
N GLN A 963 -36.42 -10.94 -14.25
CA GLN A 963 -35.44 -10.95 -15.34
C GLN A 963 -34.02 -10.82 -14.79
N GLY A 964 -33.05 -11.50 -15.38
CA GLY A 964 -31.63 -11.42 -15.06
C GLY A 964 -31.02 -12.72 -14.62
N VAL A 965 -29.77 -12.66 -14.14
CA VAL A 965 -29.01 -13.79 -13.63
C VAL A 965 -29.22 -13.95 -12.13
N HIS A 966 -29.59 -15.17 -11.72
CA HIS A 966 -29.85 -15.53 -10.33
C HIS A 966 -28.89 -16.64 -9.88
N ARG A 967 -28.33 -16.48 -8.69
CA ARG A 967 -27.45 -17.45 -8.09
C ARG A 967 -27.97 -17.89 -6.74
N LEU A 968 -28.13 -19.19 -6.55
CA LEU A 968 -28.66 -19.80 -5.36
C LEU A 968 -27.66 -20.79 -4.79
N VAL A 969 -27.71 -20.98 -3.46
CA VAL A 969 -26.92 -21.99 -2.77
C VAL A 969 -27.81 -23.17 -2.38
N CYS A 970 -27.57 -24.32 -3.01
CA CYS A 970 -28.14 -25.60 -2.61
C CYS A 970 -27.37 -26.14 -1.40
N SER A 971 -27.85 -25.82 -0.20
CA SER A 971 -27.17 -26.16 1.06
C SER A 971 -27.03 -27.66 1.27
N PHE A 972 -25.84 -28.12 1.67
CA PHE A 972 -25.60 -29.53 2.03
C PHE A 972 -26.45 -30.02 3.21
N ASP A 973 -26.90 -29.14 4.08
CA ASP A 973 -27.63 -29.48 5.32
C ASP A 973 -29.15 -29.33 5.20
N GLY A 974 -29.67 -29.17 3.99
CA GLY A 974 -31.11 -29.08 3.72
C GLY A 974 -31.78 -27.85 4.34
N GLY A 975 -31.08 -26.72 4.47
CA GLY A 975 -31.59 -25.47 5.03
C GLY A 975 -31.66 -25.44 6.56
N ARG A 976 -30.99 -26.37 7.27
CA ARG A 976 -30.86 -26.32 8.73
C ARG A 976 -29.87 -25.22 9.12
N ARG A 977 -30.36 -24.13 9.69
CA ARG A 977 -29.51 -23.12 10.31
C ARG A 977 -28.83 -23.71 11.56
N THR A 978 -27.48 -23.80 11.55
CA THR A 978 -26.65 -24.14 12.72
C THR A 978 -26.26 -22.86 13.49
N GLY A 979 -27.19 -21.95 13.79
CA GLY A 979 -26.96 -20.72 14.55
C GLY A 979 -27.90 -20.56 15.74
N ARG A 980 -27.40 -20.08 16.88
CA ARG A 980 -28.20 -19.63 18.05
C ARG A 980 -29.03 -18.40 17.62
N GLY A 981 -30.30 -18.58 17.33
CA GLY A 981 -31.20 -17.45 17.17
C GLY A 981 -32.45 -17.72 16.31
N GLY A 982 -33.57 -17.96 16.95
CA GLY A 982 -34.95 -17.82 16.46
C GLY A 982 -35.52 -18.94 15.57
N PRO A 983 -36.85 -19.14 15.59
CA PRO A 983 -37.50 -20.13 14.74
C PRO A 983 -37.63 -19.61 13.31
N GLY A 984 -36.61 -19.88 12.47
CA GLY A 984 -36.67 -19.65 11.04
C GLY A 984 -37.46 -20.76 10.32
N ARG A 985 -38.23 -20.39 9.31
CA ARG A 985 -38.97 -21.30 8.45
C ARG A 985 -38.10 -22.46 7.97
N ARG A 986 -38.59 -23.67 8.14
CA ARG A 986 -37.96 -24.92 7.63
C ARG A 986 -38.21 -25.01 6.13
N ASN A 987 -37.23 -24.80 5.29
CA ASN A 987 -37.22 -25.36 3.93
C ASN A 987 -36.96 -26.86 4.06
N GLY A 988 -37.96 -27.69 3.70
CA GLY A 988 -38.00 -29.12 4.02
C GLY A 988 -37.20 -30.01 3.09
N GLY A 989 -35.89 -29.72 2.90
CA GLY A 989 -34.99 -30.56 2.08
C GLY A 989 -34.26 -31.63 2.90
N SER A 990 -33.88 -32.73 2.23
CA SER A 990 -32.97 -33.73 2.81
C SER A 990 -31.52 -33.25 2.66
N ALA A 991 -30.68 -33.54 3.67
CA ALA A 991 -29.23 -33.23 3.55
C ALA A 991 -28.59 -33.97 2.35
N LEU A 992 -27.83 -33.25 1.52
CA LEU A 992 -27.08 -33.88 0.43
C LEU A 992 -25.92 -34.72 0.99
N LYS A 993 -25.78 -35.94 0.50
CA LYS A 993 -24.65 -36.83 0.81
C LYS A 993 -23.69 -36.83 -0.38
N PRO A 994 -22.41 -37.25 -0.20
CA PRO A 994 -21.57 -37.52 -1.36
C PRO A 994 -22.26 -38.42 -2.40
N GLY A 995 -22.27 -38.01 -3.68
CA GLY A 995 -22.96 -38.70 -4.77
C GLY A 995 -23.32 -37.75 -5.90
N ARG A 996 -23.94 -38.27 -6.93
CA ARG A 996 -24.35 -37.55 -8.13
C ARG A 996 -25.78 -37.02 -7.99
N TYR A 997 -25.97 -35.79 -8.46
CA TYR A 997 -27.25 -35.04 -8.39
C TYR A 997 -27.50 -34.31 -9.69
N TYR A 998 -28.75 -33.89 -9.90
CA TYR A 998 -29.20 -33.09 -11.03
C TYR A 998 -29.97 -31.87 -10.52
N ALA A 999 -29.60 -30.69 -10.98
CA ALA A 999 -30.40 -29.48 -10.83
C ALA A 999 -31.32 -29.37 -12.04
N VAL A 1000 -32.60 -29.22 -11.80
CA VAL A 1000 -33.64 -29.11 -12.83
C VAL A 1000 -34.37 -27.79 -12.60
N LEU A 1001 -34.17 -26.86 -13.52
CA LEU A 1001 -34.92 -25.61 -13.62
C LEU A 1001 -36.10 -25.83 -14.56
N LYS A 1002 -37.32 -25.54 -14.11
CA LYS A 1002 -38.52 -25.62 -14.92
C LYS A 1002 -39.10 -24.22 -15.08
N VAL A 1003 -39.23 -23.78 -16.35
CA VAL A 1003 -39.78 -22.47 -16.70
C VAL A 1003 -40.89 -22.67 -17.74
N ASN A 1004 -42.09 -22.19 -17.44
CA ASN A 1004 -43.25 -22.29 -18.31
C ASN A 1004 -43.57 -23.73 -18.79
N GLY A 1005 -43.09 -24.75 -18.07
CA GLY A 1005 -43.28 -26.17 -18.42
C GLY A 1005 -42.09 -26.81 -19.10
N GLU A 1006 -41.14 -26.06 -19.62
CA GLU A 1006 -39.86 -26.55 -20.16
C GLU A 1006 -38.86 -26.83 -19.04
N GLU A 1007 -38.04 -27.86 -19.21
CA GLU A 1007 -37.09 -28.33 -18.21
C GLU A 1007 -35.65 -28.21 -18.72
N TYR A 1008 -34.79 -27.56 -17.92
CA TYR A 1008 -33.35 -27.41 -18.14
C TYR A 1008 -32.62 -28.17 -17.05
N GLU A 1009 -31.69 -29.06 -17.41
CA GLU A 1009 -31.03 -29.95 -16.47
C GLU A 1009 -29.50 -29.78 -16.48
N GLN A 1010 -28.88 -29.73 -15.29
CA GLN A 1010 -27.43 -29.77 -15.12
C GLN A 1010 -27.05 -30.81 -14.05
N GLY A 1011 -26.10 -31.70 -14.40
CA GLY A 1011 -25.61 -32.71 -13.48
C GLY A 1011 -24.38 -32.20 -12.69
N PHE A 1012 -24.28 -32.55 -11.41
CA PHE A 1012 -23.12 -32.26 -10.58
C PHE A 1012 -22.84 -33.39 -9.57
N GLU A 1013 -21.63 -33.39 -9.00
CA GLU A 1013 -21.22 -34.34 -7.97
C GLU A 1013 -20.93 -33.63 -6.65
N VAL A 1014 -21.48 -34.16 -5.56
CA VAL A 1014 -21.06 -33.82 -4.22
C VAL A 1014 -19.97 -34.80 -3.81
N LYS A 1015 -18.74 -34.31 -3.68
CA LYS A 1015 -17.57 -35.11 -3.30
C LYS A 1015 -17.41 -35.17 -1.77
N PRO A 1016 -16.85 -36.26 -1.21
CA PRO A 1016 -16.49 -36.30 0.19
C PRO A 1016 -15.34 -35.36 0.53
N ASP A 1017 -15.16 -35.06 1.80
CA ASP A 1017 -14.03 -34.25 2.30
C ASP A 1017 -12.70 -35.02 2.08
N PRO A 1018 -11.79 -34.50 1.22
CA PRO A 1018 -10.54 -35.18 0.90
C PRO A 1018 -9.59 -35.30 2.11
N MET A 1019 -9.70 -34.44 3.10
CA MET A 1019 -8.88 -34.48 4.31
C MET A 1019 -9.24 -35.67 5.23
N LEU A 1020 -10.38 -36.32 5.01
CA LEU A 1020 -10.78 -37.53 5.77
C LEU A 1020 -10.28 -38.80 5.10
N GLU A 1021 -10.00 -38.79 3.80
CA GLU A 1021 -9.51 -39.94 3.04
C GLU A 1021 -7.99 -40.13 3.22
N THR A 1022 -7.26 -39.11 3.65
CA THR A 1022 -5.81 -39.13 3.88
C THR A 1022 -5.37 -39.72 5.23
N GLY A 1023 -6.28 -40.35 5.97
CA GLY A 1023 -5.97 -41.06 7.23
C GLY A 1023 -5.07 -42.27 6.99
N LYS A 1024 -3.85 -42.05 6.48
CA LYS A 1024 -2.74 -42.99 6.49
C LYS A 1024 -1.55 -42.40 7.23
#